data_dc3b23e2aa2f2ecdf5c1d60f1207b6e4
#
_entry.id   dc3b23e2aa2f2ecdf5c1d60f1207b6e4
#
_cell.length_a   1.000
_cell.length_b   1.000
_cell.length_c   1.000
_cell.angle_alpha   90.00
_cell.angle_beta   90.00
_cell.angle_gamma   90.00
#
_symmetry.space_group_name_H-M   'P 1'
#
loop_
_entity.id
_entity.type
_entity.pdbx_description
1 polymer ?
#
loop_
_entity_poly.entity_id
_entity_poly.type
_entity_poly.pdbx_seq_one_letter_code
_entity_poly.pdbx_strand_id
1 'polypeptide(L)'
;LEVVEFILYMLWDMGLKVGHATRDVDDCISQAKADMTIRTAMLEARFLTGDEELFTKFRKKFAGKILSGSARNFVKAKLDERDLRHKRSGESRYLVEPNVKEGKGGLRDLNTLFWIAKYCYAVDTLDELVSCGFLSREELNLFKRCDNFLWAVRCHLHFLTGRAEERLGFDNQSAMAEAMGFKSTSGLNKVERFMRQYFLIAKDVGDLTRIFCARLEAEQTKPGRMARLPALFQRQKQVHGFTISGQRLTMVRSDVFRRNPVNLIRMFKIANDYKLLIDPNTLREVTRSRHLIDKDLRENPEANKLFLEILTSRNHPERILRRMNEAGVLGKLLPDFGRIVAMMQFNMYHHYTADEHLLRAIGILSELERGELEDDHPLAHRLMSQNINRKVIYLAVLLHDIAKGRPEDHSLAGARIARRLGPRLGLTKNETELVAWLVEFHLVMSDTAQRRDLTDPQTIEDFVSNVQTLERLRHLLVLTVVDIRAVGPGVWNGWKGQLLRELYFEAEALLVGSASHANRPLRVANAQKEFLDVLQMNMPDWSEAKCNKYIARHHDAYWLSYDIDTKIKHAALLSSVEDSGFQIEVTEDKKQDVLELNFTCPDHPGLFSRLSGACAVAGLTIVDAKLAITKDGMALDVLRLQEPERENFPDKARVKRLIATIQSVLHGEILPPDRLADVPFSRRVNAFKLVNNVMIDNDVSSHSTVVEVSGLDRPGLLYALAKTLFNLNVTIVSARAVTFGERAVDVFYVQDLTGEKITRKSKLTAIMDGLQMVLANQSKPRRVEQSKQAKSSKSAKQAKQGIKAA
;
A
#
# COMPACT_ATOMS: atom_id res chain seq x y z
N LEU A 1 25.89 44.02 16.22
CA LEU A 1 24.77 43.74 15.28
C LEU A 1 25.29 43.71 13.84
N GLU A 2 25.97 44.73 13.34
CA GLU A 2 26.48 44.83 11.93
C GLU A 2 27.29 43.63 11.48
N VAL A 3 28.23 43.14 12.30
CA VAL A 3 29.03 41.95 11.97
C VAL A 3 28.18 40.67 11.85
N VAL A 4 27.21 40.52 12.73
CA VAL A 4 26.29 39.36 12.69
C VAL A 4 25.41 39.41 11.43
N GLU A 5 24.88 40.57 11.11
CA GLU A 5 24.07 40.81 9.91
C GLU A 5 24.90 40.54 8.63
N PHE A 6 26.12 41.04 8.59
CA PHE A 6 27.05 40.81 7.44
C PHE A 6 27.29 39.29 7.23
N ILE A 7 27.60 38.55 8.27
CA ILE A 7 27.82 37.09 8.19
C ILE A 7 26.54 36.39 7.70
N LEU A 8 25.39 36.76 8.22
CA LEU A 8 24.12 36.16 7.88
C LEU A 8 23.73 36.43 6.42
N TYR A 9 23.87 37.69 5.97
CA TYR A 9 23.62 38.05 4.56
C TYR A 9 24.50 37.24 3.61
N MET A 10 25.80 37.11 3.91
CA MET A 10 26.71 36.29 3.08
C MET A 10 26.25 34.83 3.02
N LEU A 11 25.87 34.25 4.15
CA LEU A 11 25.43 32.84 4.19
C LEU A 11 24.08 32.63 3.48
N TRP A 12 23.17 33.61 3.57
CA TRP A 12 21.88 33.55 2.87
C TRP A 12 22.05 33.75 1.36
N ASP A 13 22.93 34.66 0.92
CA ASP A 13 23.27 34.85 -0.48
C ASP A 13 23.90 33.60 -1.12
N MET A 14 24.63 32.82 -0.30
CA MET A 14 25.11 31.48 -0.70
C MET A 14 24.00 30.42 -0.76
N GLY A 15 22.74 30.78 -0.50
CA GLY A 15 21.59 29.87 -0.49
C GLY A 15 21.49 28.97 0.75
N LEU A 16 22.26 29.23 1.80
CA LEU A 16 22.23 28.45 3.04
C LEU A 16 21.05 28.84 3.93
N LYS A 17 20.35 27.88 4.47
CA LYS A 17 19.31 28.09 5.50
C LYS A 17 19.96 28.17 6.87
N VAL A 18 20.19 29.38 7.36
CA VAL A 18 20.85 29.62 8.64
C VAL A 18 19.85 30.10 9.67
N GLY A 19 19.71 29.34 10.76
CA GLY A 19 19.13 29.83 12.00
C GLY A 19 20.24 30.44 12.87
N HIS A 20 20.01 31.61 13.43
CA HIS A 20 21.03 32.31 14.23
C HIS A 20 20.47 32.76 15.58
N ALA A 21 21.38 32.91 16.53
CA ALA A 21 21.10 33.57 17.79
C ALA A 21 22.41 34.08 18.39
N THR A 22 22.42 35.30 18.87
CA THR A 22 23.52 35.89 19.63
C THR A 22 23.18 35.80 21.09
N ARG A 23 23.99 35.15 21.90
CA ARG A 23 23.75 34.85 23.30
C ARG A 23 25.04 34.96 24.11
N ASP A 24 24.95 35.41 25.32
CA ASP A 24 26.02 35.17 26.29
C ASP A 24 25.98 33.75 26.87
N VAL A 25 26.99 33.41 27.68
CA VAL A 25 27.10 32.05 28.25
C VAL A 25 25.97 31.75 29.24
N ASP A 26 25.46 32.74 29.98
CA ASP A 26 24.39 32.54 30.95
C ASP A 26 23.04 32.39 30.28
N ASP A 27 22.81 33.15 29.22
CA ASP A 27 21.61 33.03 28.38
C ASP A 27 21.58 31.68 27.67
N CYS A 28 22.72 31.21 27.13
CA CYS A 28 22.83 29.86 26.60
C CYS A 28 22.37 28.78 27.60
N ILE A 29 22.81 28.88 28.85
CA ILE A 29 22.44 27.90 29.88
C ILE A 29 20.95 28.04 30.27
N SER A 30 20.43 29.26 30.34
CA SER A 30 19.01 29.53 30.63
C SER A 30 18.11 28.94 29.54
N GLN A 31 18.40 29.23 28.31
CA GLN A 31 17.66 28.70 27.14
C GLN A 31 17.75 27.16 27.02
N ALA A 32 18.95 26.59 27.30
CA ALA A 32 19.10 25.16 27.31
C ALA A 32 18.30 24.45 28.44
N LYS A 33 17.98 25.16 29.54
CA LYS A 33 17.07 24.65 30.58
C LYS A 33 15.61 24.67 30.12
N ALA A 34 15.22 25.74 29.42
CA ALA A 34 13.85 26.00 29.05
C ALA A 34 13.39 25.16 27.85
N ASP A 35 14.27 24.96 26.84
CA ASP A 35 13.94 24.30 25.56
C ASP A 35 14.85 23.12 25.25
N MET A 36 14.21 21.96 24.95
CA MET A 36 14.93 20.70 24.63
C MET A 36 15.62 20.73 23.26
N THR A 37 15.08 21.49 22.30
CA THR A 37 15.68 21.65 20.98
C THR A 37 16.95 22.46 21.05
N ILE A 38 16.90 23.60 21.78
CA ILE A 38 18.07 24.45 22.06
C ILE A 38 19.12 23.66 22.84
N ARG A 39 18.69 22.89 23.85
CA ARG A 39 19.58 22.01 24.61
C ARG A 39 20.31 21.02 23.72
N THR A 40 19.59 20.40 22.77
CA THR A 40 20.17 19.43 21.83
C THR A 40 21.13 20.13 20.86
N ALA A 41 20.79 21.31 20.36
CA ALA A 41 21.69 22.10 19.50
C ALA A 41 22.99 22.49 20.23
N MET A 42 22.89 22.89 21.49
CA MET A 42 24.09 23.21 22.31
C MET A 42 24.91 21.98 22.68
N LEU A 43 24.29 20.80 22.80
CA LEU A 43 24.99 19.54 22.99
C LEU A 43 25.87 19.19 21.78
N GLU A 44 25.47 19.59 20.58
CA GLU A 44 26.22 19.41 19.31
C GLU A 44 27.10 20.63 18.95
N ALA A 45 27.22 21.61 19.85
CA ALA A 45 28.02 22.81 19.60
C ALA A 45 29.48 22.49 19.39
N ARG A 46 30.07 23.06 18.33
CA ARG A 46 31.49 22.98 18.03
C ARG A 46 32.08 24.37 17.82
N PHE A 47 33.31 24.55 18.19
CA PHE A 47 34.06 25.77 17.90
C PHE A 47 34.30 25.88 16.40
N LEU A 48 34.05 27.03 15.81
CA LEU A 48 34.36 27.31 14.42
C LEU A 48 35.45 28.36 14.29
N THR A 49 35.26 29.51 14.94
CA THR A 49 36.22 30.64 14.95
C THR A 49 35.88 31.60 16.07
N GLY A 50 36.81 32.47 16.45
CA GLY A 50 36.68 33.50 17.49
C GLY A 50 37.45 33.15 18.76
N ASP A 51 36.88 33.51 19.93
CA ASP A 51 37.49 33.31 21.24
C ASP A 51 37.27 31.85 21.73
N GLU A 52 38.30 31.05 21.72
CA GLU A 52 38.29 29.65 22.17
C GLU A 52 38.12 29.54 23.70
N GLU A 53 38.58 30.52 24.46
CA GLU A 53 38.41 30.53 25.94
C GLU A 53 36.92 30.71 26.28
N LEU A 54 36.23 31.58 25.58
CA LEU A 54 34.80 31.80 25.73
C LEU A 54 34.01 30.50 25.42
N PHE A 55 34.36 29.80 24.33
CA PHE A 55 33.74 28.52 24.00
C PHE A 55 34.03 27.44 25.07
N THR A 56 35.27 27.38 25.57
CA THR A 56 35.65 26.47 26.65
C THR A 56 34.91 26.77 27.95
N LYS A 57 34.70 28.05 28.29
CA LYS A 57 33.89 28.47 29.42
C LYS A 57 32.43 28.04 29.27
N PHE A 58 31.86 28.23 28.08
CA PHE A 58 30.52 27.72 27.74
C PHE A 58 30.42 26.19 27.94
N ARG A 59 31.33 25.41 27.33
CA ARG A 59 31.36 23.95 27.46
C ARG A 59 31.43 23.49 28.92
N LYS A 60 32.32 24.09 29.71
CA LYS A 60 32.49 23.77 31.15
C LYS A 60 31.21 24.07 31.94
N LYS A 61 30.59 25.25 31.69
CA LYS A 61 29.34 25.66 32.34
C LYS A 61 28.15 24.79 31.93
N PHE A 62 28.06 24.42 30.63
CA PHE A 62 27.04 23.53 30.12
C PHE A 62 27.16 22.13 30.75
N ALA A 63 28.34 21.55 30.79
CA ALA A 63 28.58 20.25 31.45
C ALA A 63 28.17 20.30 32.94
N GLY A 64 28.58 21.33 33.68
CA GLY A 64 28.33 21.45 35.11
C GLY A 64 26.84 21.77 35.47
N LYS A 65 26.10 22.49 34.64
CA LYS A 65 24.74 22.94 34.97
C LYS A 65 23.63 22.18 34.21
N ILE A 66 23.93 21.58 33.07
CA ILE A 66 22.98 20.88 32.21
C ILE A 66 23.20 19.37 32.25
N LEU A 67 24.41 18.89 31.95
CA LEU A 67 24.68 17.44 31.89
C LEU A 67 24.70 16.79 33.28
N SER A 68 25.04 17.54 34.33
CA SER A 68 24.97 17.07 35.72
C SER A 68 23.52 16.88 36.24
N GLY A 69 22.54 17.33 35.51
CA GLY A 69 21.13 17.18 35.84
C GLY A 69 20.57 15.78 35.56
N SER A 70 19.27 15.58 35.84
CA SER A 70 18.61 14.30 35.60
C SER A 70 18.54 13.96 34.11
N ALA A 71 19.29 12.96 33.69
CA ALA A 71 19.25 12.41 32.32
C ALA A 71 17.87 11.86 31.95
N ARG A 72 17.06 11.41 32.93
CA ARG A 72 15.74 10.78 32.70
C ARG A 72 14.78 11.66 31.90
N ASN A 73 14.73 12.96 32.22
CA ASN A 73 13.82 13.88 31.52
C ASN A 73 14.26 14.11 30.08
N PHE A 74 15.57 14.22 29.81
CA PHE A 74 16.09 14.38 28.47
C PHE A 74 15.86 13.12 27.63
N VAL A 75 16.15 11.95 28.18
CA VAL A 75 15.91 10.65 27.52
C VAL A 75 14.44 10.49 27.16
N LYS A 76 13.55 10.73 28.14
CA LYS A 76 12.10 10.63 27.88
C LYS A 76 11.66 11.59 26.76
N ALA A 77 12.04 12.85 26.83
CA ALA A 77 11.65 13.85 25.84
C ALA A 77 12.13 13.48 24.42
N LYS A 78 13.35 12.94 24.28
CA LYS A 78 13.91 12.51 22.99
C LYS A 78 13.25 11.25 22.46
N LEU A 79 12.85 10.32 23.31
CA LEU A 79 12.11 9.14 22.90
C LEU A 79 10.66 9.49 22.50
N ASP A 80 9.98 10.38 23.25
CA ASP A 80 8.65 10.86 22.92
C ASP A 80 8.67 11.64 21.57
N GLU A 81 9.66 12.51 21.34
CA GLU A 81 9.88 13.19 20.05
C GLU A 81 10.05 12.19 18.89
N ARG A 82 10.86 11.16 19.09
CA ARG A 82 11.05 10.09 18.10
C ARG A 82 9.75 9.38 17.78
N ASP A 83 8.97 9.01 18.80
CA ASP A 83 7.72 8.24 18.61
C ASP A 83 6.66 9.09 17.89
N LEU A 84 6.55 10.39 18.18
CA LEU A 84 5.71 11.32 17.44
C LEU A 84 6.15 11.48 15.98
N ARG A 85 7.47 11.54 15.72
CA ARG A 85 8.03 11.59 14.37
C ARG A 85 7.69 10.33 13.58
N HIS A 86 7.85 9.14 14.19
CA HIS A 86 7.48 7.88 13.55
C HIS A 86 6.00 7.81 13.17
N LYS A 87 5.10 8.28 14.03
CA LYS A 87 3.66 8.37 13.72
C LYS A 87 3.38 9.23 12.49
N ARG A 88 4.04 10.41 12.39
CA ARG A 88 3.90 11.30 11.23
C ARG A 88 4.49 10.72 9.94
N SER A 89 5.48 9.85 10.05
CA SER A 89 6.20 9.25 8.90
C SER A 89 5.68 7.86 8.51
N GLY A 90 4.48 7.47 8.95
CA GLY A 90 3.81 6.21 8.55
C GLY A 90 4.19 4.97 9.36
N GLU A 91 4.81 5.13 10.55
CA GLU A 91 5.10 4.11 11.57
C GLU A 91 5.94 2.88 11.13
N SER A 92 6.02 2.58 9.82
CA SER A 92 6.78 1.44 9.30
C SER A 92 8.17 1.87 8.78
N ARG A 93 9.18 1.03 9.01
CA ARG A 93 10.51 1.17 8.40
C ARG A 93 10.60 0.52 7.02
N TYR A 94 9.53 -0.12 6.58
CA TYR A 94 9.46 -0.93 5.37
C TYR A 94 8.54 -0.29 4.31
N LEU A 95 8.33 1.03 4.38
CA LEU A 95 7.65 1.79 3.34
C LEU A 95 8.51 1.84 2.08
N VAL A 96 7.92 1.57 0.91
CA VAL A 96 8.67 1.52 -0.37
C VAL A 96 9.17 2.89 -0.83
N GLU A 97 8.63 4.00 -0.32
CA GLU A 97 9.14 5.36 -0.51
C GLU A 97 9.50 6.00 0.84
N PRO A 98 10.62 5.58 1.46
CA PRO A 98 10.98 6.03 2.81
C PRO A 98 11.53 7.44 2.84
N ASN A 99 11.34 8.14 3.97
CA ASN A 99 12.09 9.35 4.30
C ASN A 99 13.43 8.95 4.95
N VAL A 100 14.54 9.22 4.27
CA VAL A 100 15.90 8.81 4.67
C VAL A 100 16.34 9.42 6.00
N LYS A 101 15.84 10.62 6.32
CA LYS A 101 16.20 11.36 7.53
C LYS A 101 15.22 11.11 8.67
N GLU A 102 13.93 11.40 8.45
CA GLU A 102 12.92 11.42 9.50
C GLU A 102 12.16 10.10 9.65
N GLY A 103 12.22 9.21 8.65
CA GLY A 103 11.56 7.91 8.66
C GLY A 103 12.11 6.98 9.76
N LYS A 104 11.31 5.99 10.14
CA LYS A 104 11.70 4.98 11.13
C LYS A 104 12.88 4.14 10.59
N GLY A 105 13.99 4.13 11.32
CA GLY A 105 15.23 3.52 10.87
C GLY A 105 16.11 4.45 10.01
N GLY A 106 15.77 5.74 9.91
CA GLY A 106 16.55 6.76 9.22
C GLY A 106 17.61 7.44 10.08
N LEU A 107 18.29 8.42 9.49
CA LEU A 107 19.41 9.16 10.12
C LEU A 107 19.03 9.79 11.47
N ARG A 108 17.83 10.31 11.60
CA ARG A 108 17.39 10.98 12.84
C ARG A 108 17.30 10.00 14.02
N ASP A 109 17.06 8.72 13.78
CA ASP A 109 17.08 7.71 14.83
C ASP A 109 18.51 7.51 15.37
N LEU A 110 19.52 7.42 14.49
CA LEU A 110 20.92 7.35 14.89
C LEU A 110 21.37 8.62 15.64
N ASN A 111 21.00 9.81 15.12
CA ASN A 111 21.28 11.06 15.82
C ASN A 111 20.64 11.09 17.21
N THR A 112 19.39 10.65 17.35
CA THR A 112 18.68 10.60 18.63
C THR A 112 19.43 9.71 19.64
N LEU A 113 19.91 8.54 19.21
CA LEU A 113 20.70 7.65 20.07
C LEU A 113 22.02 8.30 20.50
N PHE A 114 22.70 8.95 19.56
CA PHE A 114 23.97 9.62 19.86
C PHE A 114 23.78 10.81 20.81
N TRP A 115 22.74 11.62 20.63
CA TRP A 115 22.43 12.73 21.55
C TRP A 115 22.11 12.26 22.97
N ILE A 116 21.34 11.18 23.09
CA ILE A 116 21.07 10.56 24.39
C ILE A 116 22.38 10.06 25.02
N ALA A 117 23.24 9.41 24.23
CA ALA A 117 24.53 8.93 24.71
C ALA A 117 25.45 10.07 25.17
N LYS A 118 25.62 11.13 24.37
CA LYS A 118 26.36 12.34 24.73
C LYS A 118 25.86 12.92 26.05
N TYR A 119 24.54 13.03 26.20
CA TYR A 119 23.94 13.61 27.39
C TYR A 119 24.15 12.76 28.65
N CYS A 120 24.00 11.42 28.52
CA CYS A 120 24.04 10.51 29.65
C CYS A 120 25.47 10.18 30.13
N TYR A 121 26.43 10.13 29.20
CA TYR A 121 27.80 9.67 29.47
C TYR A 121 28.84 10.77 29.29
N ALA A 122 28.45 11.99 28.95
CA ALA A 122 29.32 13.12 28.70
C ALA A 122 30.46 12.81 27.70
N VAL A 123 30.18 12.01 26.67
CA VAL A 123 31.10 11.61 25.61
C VAL A 123 30.99 12.54 24.41
N ASP A 124 32.08 12.80 23.74
CA ASP A 124 32.10 13.60 22.50
C ASP A 124 32.10 12.76 21.23
N THR A 125 32.55 11.54 21.31
CA THR A 125 32.68 10.62 20.16
C THR A 125 32.01 9.28 20.43
N LEU A 126 31.64 8.59 19.33
CA LEU A 126 31.08 7.24 19.41
C LEU A 126 32.09 6.19 19.95
N ASP A 127 33.37 6.39 19.70
CA ASP A 127 34.44 5.46 20.16
C ASP A 127 34.55 5.46 21.69
N GLU A 128 34.28 6.57 22.35
CA GLU A 128 34.24 6.68 23.81
C GLU A 128 33.14 5.83 24.45
N LEU A 129 32.02 5.57 23.70
CA LEU A 129 30.95 4.69 24.16
C LEU A 129 31.41 3.23 24.30
N VAL A 130 32.43 2.83 23.57
CA VAL A 130 33.05 1.50 23.75
C VAL A 130 33.94 1.49 25.00
N SER A 131 34.68 2.56 25.21
CA SER A 131 35.56 2.70 26.37
C SER A 131 34.80 2.72 27.70
N CYS A 132 33.61 3.34 27.73
CA CYS A 132 32.74 3.30 28.91
C CYS A 132 31.87 2.03 29.02
N GLY A 133 32.02 1.06 28.09
CA GLY A 133 31.29 -0.21 28.08
C GLY A 133 29.83 -0.11 27.67
N PHE A 134 29.42 1.02 27.14
CA PHE A 134 28.04 1.21 26.68
C PHE A 134 27.77 0.54 25.33
N LEU A 135 28.68 0.56 24.37
CA LEU A 135 28.62 -0.21 23.12
C LEU A 135 29.69 -1.28 23.06
N SER A 136 29.42 -2.39 22.41
CA SER A 136 30.49 -3.31 21.99
C SER A 136 31.15 -2.77 20.72
N ARG A 137 32.34 -3.25 20.38
CA ARG A 137 33.04 -2.88 19.14
C ARG A 137 32.25 -3.26 17.89
N GLU A 138 31.53 -4.37 17.95
CA GLU A 138 30.62 -4.82 16.85
C GLU A 138 29.44 -3.87 16.67
N GLU A 139 28.82 -3.42 17.77
CA GLU A 139 27.71 -2.47 17.75
C GLU A 139 28.14 -1.09 17.24
N LEU A 140 29.34 -0.63 17.61
CA LEU A 140 29.94 0.59 17.07
C LEU A 140 30.19 0.49 15.56
N ASN A 141 30.77 -0.64 15.10
CA ASN A 141 30.99 -0.86 13.65
C ASN A 141 29.67 -0.92 12.88
N LEU A 142 28.63 -1.51 13.46
CA LEU A 142 27.29 -1.52 12.89
C LEU A 142 26.71 -0.11 12.81
N PHE A 143 26.83 0.70 13.86
CA PHE A 143 26.39 2.10 13.87
C PHE A 143 27.07 2.91 12.76
N LYS A 144 28.42 2.86 12.69
CA LYS A 144 29.21 3.56 11.66
C LYS A 144 28.81 3.13 10.23
N ARG A 145 28.57 1.84 10.02
CA ARG A 145 28.12 1.31 8.72
C ARG A 145 26.74 1.87 8.32
N CYS A 146 25.79 1.89 9.26
CA CYS A 146 24.45 2.42 9.02
C CYS A 146 24.49 3.92 8.75
N ASP A 147 25.22 4.67 9.55
CA ASP A 147 25.37 6.12 9.43
C ASP A 147 25.98 6.49 8.08
N ASN A 148 27.12 5.90 7.71
CA ASN A 148 27.79 6.13 6.43
C ASN A 148 26.88 5.82 5.23
N PHE A 149 26.13 4.70 5.28
CA PHE A 149 25.24 4.34 4.18
C PHE A 149 24.09 5.34 4.04
N LEU A 150 23.43 5.69 5.14
CA LEU A 150 22.31 6.62 5.11
C LEU A 150 22.74 8.03 4.71
N TRP A 151 23.93 8.50 5.13
CA TRP A 151 24.51 9.74 4.66
C TRP A 151 24.84 9.71 3.17
N ALA A 152 25.42 8.63 2.67
CA ALA A 152 25.67 8.48 1.24
C ALA A 152 24.37 8.55 0.43
N VAL A 153 23.32 7.81 0.85
CA VAL A 153 22.01 7.88 0.20
C VAL A 153 21.45 9.28 0.22
N ARG A 154 21.50 9.98 1.35
CA ARG A 154 20.98 11.33 1.49
C ARG A 154 21.72 12.34 0.61
N CYS A 155 23.04 12.32 0.60
CA CYS A 155 23.85 13.21 -0.22
C CYS A 155 23.61 12.99 -1.72
N HIS A 156 23.60 11.73 -2.17
CA HIS A 156 23.30 11.43 -3.57
C HIS A 156 21.87 11.87 -3.96
N LEU A 157 20.88 11.71 -3.06
CA LEU A 157 19.53 12.16 -3.32
C LEU A 157 19.45 13.69 -3.47
N HIS A 158 20.15 14.46 -2.63
CA HIS A 158 20.26 15.90 -2.75
C HIS A 158 20.96 16.34 -4.06
N PHE A 159 22.03 15.66 -4.45
CA PHE A 159 22.74 15.96 -5.71
C PHE A 159 21.87 15.67 -6.93
N LEU A 160 21.14 14.55 -6.92
CA LEU A 160 20.26 14.18 -8.04
C LEU A 160 19.07 15.13 -8.18
N THR A 161 18.52 15.62 -7.07
CA THR A 161 17.33 16.47 -7.09
C THR A 161 17.65 17.97 -7.13
N GLY A 162 18.88 18.37 -6.85
CA GLY A 162 19.31 19.77 -6.73
C GLY A 162 18.65 20.51 -5.55
N ARG A 163 18.06 19.79 -4.59
CA ARG A 163 17.38 20.34 -3.42
C ARG A 163 17.48 19.40 -2.22
N ALA A 164 17.11 19.88 -1.04
CA ALA A 164 17.08 19.09 0.18
C ALA A 164 15.88 18.11 0.20
N GLU A 165 15.88 17.15 -0.75
CA GLU A 165 14.88 16.09 -0.82
C GLU A 165 15.24 14.98 0.16
N GLU A 166 14.29 14.59 0.99
CA GLU A 166 14.49 13.57 2.02
C GLU A 166 13.68 12.28 1.74
N ARG A 167 12.72 12.34 0.80
CA ARG A 167 11.90 11.19 0.40
C ARG A 167 12.52 10.49 -0.80
N LEU A 168 12.82 9.22 -0.63
CA LEU A 168 13.34 8.35 -1.68
C LEU A 168 12.17 7.83 -2.54
N GLY A 169 11.61 8.70 -3.37
CA GLY A 169 10.48 8.41 -4.25
C GLY A 169 10.85 7.49 -5.42
N PHE A 170 9.85 6.82 -6.01
CA PHE A 170 10.06 5.92 -7.16
C PHE A 170 10.78 6.60 -8.33
N ASP A 171 10.49 7.88 -8.58
CA ASP A 171 11.13 8.70 -9.62
C ASP A 171 12.64 8.81 -9.46
N ASN A 172 13.15 8.75 -8.22
CA ASN A 172 14.57 8.89 -7.90
C ASN A 172 15.27 7.53 -7.68
N GLN A 173 14.54 6.47 -7.32
CA GLN A 173 15.12 5.18 -6.92
C GLN A 173 16.01 4.55 -8.00
N SER A 174 15.66 4.68 -9.28
CA SER A 174 16.47 4.10 -10.38
C SER A 174 17.81 4.80 -10.54
N ALA A 175 17.81 6.15 -10.50
CA ALA A 175 19.04 6.95 -10.57
C ALA A 175 19.88 6.77 -9.31
N MET A 176 19.24 6.66 -8.13
CA MET A 176 19.91 6.36 -6.88
C MET A 176 20.60 5.00 -6.89
N ALA A 177 19.93 3.96 -7.40
CA ALA A 177 20.54 2.63 -7.50
C ALA A 177 21.82 2.65 -8.37
N GLU A 178 21.80 3.41 -9.45
CA GLU A 178 22.97 3.64 -10.32
C GLU A 178 24.09 4.41 -9.61
N ALA A 179 23.77 5.55 -9.00
CA ALA A 179 24.72 6.39 -8.26
C ALA A 179 25.37 5.63 -7.09
N MET A 180 24.63 4.72 -6.45
CA MET A 180 25.12 3.85 -5.39
C MET A 180 25.82 2.57 -5.91
N GLY A 181 26.00 2.41 -7.22
CA GLY A 181 26.77 1.31 -7.84
C GLY A 181 26.05 -0.04 -7.91
N PHE A 182 24.71 -0.07 -7.74
CA PHE A 182 23.95 -1.33 -7.82
C PHE A 182 23.71 -1.77 -9.27
N LYS A 183 23.88 -3.06 -9.53
CA LYS A 183 23.65 -3.71 -10.83
C LYS A 183 22.54 -4.75 -10.71
N SER A 184 21.80 -4.99 -11.79
CA SER A 184 20.81 -6.07 -11.86
C SER A 184 21.48 -7.44 -11.84
N THR A 185 20.78 -8.42 -11.26
CA THR A 185 21.16 -9.86 -11.24
C THR A 185 20.00 -10.69 -11.72
N SER A 186 20.21 -11.99 -11.96
CA SER A 186 19.10 -12.92 -12.22
C SER A 186 18.10 -12.90 -11.08
N GLY A 187 16.86 -12.48 -11.36
CA GLY A 187 15.74 -12.45 -10.40
C GLY A 187 15.52 -11.14 -9.63
N LEU A 188 16.49 -10.19 -9.61
CA LEU A 188 16.30 -8.90 -8.95
C LEU A 188 16.92 -7.78 -9.78
N ASN A 189 16.15 -6.71 -10.03
CA ASN A 189 16.66 -5.54 -10.72
C ASN A 189 17.54 -4.65 -9.79
N LYS A 190 18.27 -3.69 -10.36
CA LYS A 190 19.18 -2.83 -9.61
C LYS A 190 18.48 -2.05 -8.49
N VAL A 191 17.21 -1.60 -8.73
CA VAL A 191 16.43 -0.83 -7.76
C VAL A 191 16.04 -1.70 -6.56
N GLU A 192 15.55 -2.90 -6.83
CA GLU A 192 15.15 -3.85 -5.77
C GLU A 192 16.34 -4.26 -4.90
N ARG A 193 17.54 -4.42 -5.50
CA ARG A 193 18.77 -4.70 -4.75
C ARG A 193 19.21 -3.53 -3.88
N PHE A 194 19.16 -2.30 -4.40
CA PHE A 194 19.45 -1.09 -3.65
C PHE A 194 18.49 -0.92 -2.49
N MET A 195 17.19 -1.01 -2.75
CA MET A 195 16.15 -0.85 -1.72
C MET A 195 16.21 -1.95 -0.66
N ARG A 196 16.50 -3.21 -1.07
CA ARG A 196 16.74 -4.28 -0.10
C ARG A 196 17.90 -3.94 0.86
N GLN A 197 19.00 -3.43 0.34
CA GLN A 197 20.11 -2.97 1.20
C GLN A 197 19.67 -1.85 2.12
N TYR A 198 18.90 -0.88 1.62
CA TYR A 198 18.33 0.20 2.43
C TYR A 198 17.48 -0.33 3.59
N PHE A 199 16.56 -1.27 3.33
CA PHE A 199 15.70 -1.82 4.37
C PHE A 199 16.46 -2.67 5.39
N LEU A 200 17.50 -3.36 4.98
CA LEU A 200 18.39 -4.07 5.91
C LEU A 200 19.12 -3.10 6.83
N ILE A 201 19.60 -1.98 6.31
CA ILE A 201 20.19 -0.91 7.12
C ILE A 201 19.16 -0.29 8.08
N ALA A 202 17.96 0.02 7.61
CA ALA A 202 16.87 0.55 8.47
C ALA A 202 16.49 -0.44 9.60
N LYS A 203 16.54 -1.74 9.32
CA LYS A 203 16.39 -2.80 10.33
C LYS A 203 17.53 -2.76 11.35
N ASP A 204 18.79 -2.69 10.90
CA ASP A 204 19.96 -2.61 11.76
C ASP A 204 19.93 -1.39 12.68
N VAL A 205 19.49 -0.21 12.18
CA VAL A 205 19.23 0.99 12.99
C VAL A 205 18.16 0.74 14.05
N GLY A 206 17.11 0.02 13.70
CA GLY A 206 16.08 -0.38 14.66
C GLY A 206 16.61 -1.30 15.76
N ASP A 207 17.49 -2.22 15.42
CA ASP A 207 18.15 -3.11 16.38
C ASP A 207 19.07 -2.34 17.34
N LEU A 208 19.88 -1.41 16.81
CA LEU A 208 20.69 -0.50 17.63
C LEU A 208 19.83 0.32 18.58
N THR A 209 18.72 0.90 18.09
CA THR A 209 17.79 1.68 18.91
C THR A 209 17.26 0.86 20.10
N ARG A 210 16.84 -0.37 19.84
CA ARG A 210 16.32 -1.27 20.87
C ARG A 210 17.38 -1.61 21.91
N ILE A 211 18.61 -1.91 21.49
CA ILE A 211 19.74 -2.20 22.38
C ILE A 211 20.03 -0.99 23.27
N PHE A 212 20.07 0.20 22.69
CA PHE A 212 20.30 1.45 23.40
C PHE A 212 19.24 1.72 24.47
N CYS A 213 17.96 1.73 24.07
CA CYS A 213 16.85 1.99 25.00
C CYS A 213 16.87 1.00 26.18
N ALA A 214 17.14 -0.24 25.90
CA ALA A 214 17.19 -1.28 26.93
C ALA A 214 18.32 -1.12 27.95
N ARG A 215 19.49 -0.67 27.52
CA ARG A 215 20.60 -0.36 28.43
C ARG A 215 20.27 0.83 29.32
N LEU A 216 19.71 1.89 28.72
CA LEU A 216 19.29 3.07 29.48
C LEU A 216 18.26 2.72 30.57
N GLU A 217 17.27 1.87 30.25
CA GLU A 217 16.28 1.41 31.21
C GLU A 217 16.91 0.56 32.33
N ALA A 218 17.83 -0.35 31.99
CA ALA A 218 18.52 -1.18 32.95
C ALA A 218 19.38 -0.35 33.93
N GLU A 219 19.97 0.76 33.48
CA GLU A 219 20.74 1.67 34.34
C GLU A 219 19.84 2.53 35.23
N GLN A 220 18.67 2.96 34.72
CA GLN A 220 17.71 3.74 35.50
C GLN A 220 16.97 2.91 36.56
N THR A 221 16.89 1.60 36.38
CA THR A 221 16.27 0.67 37.36
C THR A 221 17.24 0.15 38.43
N LYS A 222 18.53 0.52 38.42
CA LYS A 222 19.43 0.21 39.54
C LYS A 222 18.93 0.95 40.80
N PRO A 223 18.49 0.25 41.86
CA PRO A 223 17.96 0.90 43.05
C PRO A 223 19.07 1.74 43.69
N GLY A 224 18.74 3.00 43.92
CA GLY A 224 19.59 3.86 44.76
C GLY A 224 19.85 3.16 46.12
N ARG A 225 20.97 3.45 46.77
CA ARG A 225 21.46 2.83 48.02
C ARG A 225 20.39 2.71 49.14
N MET A 226 19.24 3.38 49.03
CA MET A 226 18.20 3.39 50.06
C MET A 226 17.00 2.43 49.81
N ALA A 227 16.93 1.79 48.65
CA ALA A 227 15.82 0.87 48.34
C ALA A 227 16.24 -0.62 48.49
N ARG A 228 17.01 -0.95 49.53
CA ARG A 228 17.27 -2.35 49.96
C ARG A 228 16.18 -2.84 50.93
N LEU A 229 14.92 -2.62 50.65
CA LEU A 229 13.90 -3.49 51.21
C LEU A 229 13.77 -4.72 50.29
N PRO A 230 13.73 -5.92 50.87
CA PRO A 230 13.98 -7.12 50.08
C PRO A 230 12.87 -7.34 49.08
N ALA A 231 13.26 -7.46 47.80
CA ALA A 231 12.44 -8.01 46.71
C ALA A 231 12.15 -9.51 46.98
N LEU A 232 12.09 -9.92 48.22
CA LEU A 232 11.89 -11.29 48.71
C LEU A 232 10.43 -11.81 48.56
N PHE A 233 9.49 -10.96 48.14
CA PHE A 233 8.08 -11.36 48.01
C PHE A 233 7.50 -11.31 46.59
N GLN A 234 8.19 -10.88 45.56
CA GLN A 234 7.75 -11.17 44.20
C GLN A 234 8.23 -12.57 43.81
N ARG A 235 7.34 -13.56 43.89
CA ARG A 235 7.59 -14.90 43.34
C ARG A 235 7.95 -14.78 41.87
N GLN A 236 9.22 -14.84 41.54
CA GLN A 236 9.72 -14.95 40.19
C GLN A 236 9.22 -16.28 39.61
N LYS A 237 8.30 -16.22 38.67
CA LYS A 237 7.81 -17.41 37.98
C LYS A 237 8.85 -17.86 36.97
N GLN A 238 9.48 -19.00 37.19
CA GLN A 238 10.37 -19.63 36.22
C GLN A 238 9.55 -20.53 35.27
N VAL A 239 9.79 -20.42 33.99
CA VAL A 239 9.12 -21.18 32.94
C VAL A 239 10.17 -21.57 31.88
N HIS A 240 10.44 -22.87 31.76
CA HIS A 240 11.33 -23.45 30.72
C HIS A 240 12.69 -22.75 30.54
N GLY A 241 13.36 -22.37 31.63
CA GLY A 241 14.68 -21.70 31.56
C GLY A 241 14.61 -20.18 31.42
N PHE A 242 13.43 -19.59 31.52
CA PHE A 242 13.18 -18.16 31.55
C PHE A 242 12.52 -17.76 32.87
N THR A 243 12.78 -16.51 33.28
CA THR A 243 12.16 -15.87 34.45
C THR A 243 11.27 -14.74 34.00
N ILE A 244 10.07 -14.66 34.57
CA ILE A 244 9.15 -13.55 34.40
C ILE A 244 9.38 -12.58 35.56
N SER A 245 9.86 -11.37 35.24
CA SER A 245 10.07 -10.30 36.21
C SER A 245 9.32 -9.04 35.74
N GLY A 246 8.27 -8.68 36.47
CA GLY A 246 7.34 -7.65 36.07
C GLY A 246 6.70 -7.97 34.68
N GLN A 247 6.83 -7.06 33.71
CA GLN A 247 6.34 -7.28 32.34
C GLN A 247 7.41 -7.79 31.37
N ARG A 248 8.53 -8.37 31.89
CA ARG A 248 9.65 -8.80 31.06
C ARG A 248 9.97 -10.28 31.22
N LEU A 249 10.31 -10.91 30.10
CA LEU A 249 10.84 -12.27 30.02
C LEU A 249 12.35 -12.22 29.88
N THR A 250 13.05 -12.81 30.83
CA THR A 250 14.52 -12.83 30.89
C THR A 250 15.03 -14.26 30.93
N MET A 251 16.13 -14.58 30.26
CA MET A 251 16.81 -15.87 30.38
C MET A 251 17.42 -16.05 31.78
N VAL A 252 17.30 -17.24 32.32
CA VAL A 252 17.93 -17.58 33.62
C VAL A 252 19.44 -17.74 33.47
N ARG A 253 19.87 -18.31 32.34
CA ARG A 253 21.28 -18.60 32.04
C ARG A 253 21.59 -18.25 30.59
N SER A 254 22.79 -17.79 30.32
CA SER A 254 23.26 -17.44 28.99
C SER A 254 23.35 -18.63 28.02
N ASP A 255 23.45 -19.86 28.52
CA ASP A 255 23.55 -21.08 27.73
C ASP A 255 22.19 -21.75 27.42
N VAL A 256 21.05 -21.09 27.73
CA VAL A 256 19.68 -21.64 27.62
C VAL A 256 19.35 -22.13 26.23
N PHE A 257 19.83 -21.44 25.19
CA PHE A 257 19.60 -21.79 23.79
C PHE A 257 20.51 -22.92 23.29
N ARG A 258 21.76 -22.98 23.79
CA ARG A 258 22.69 -24.08 23.46
C ARG A 258 22.25 -25.40 24.09
N ARG A 259 21.72 -25.38 25.32
CA ARG A 259 21.18 -26.57 25.99
C ARG A 259 19.96 -27.13 25.33
N ASN A 260 19.07 -26.26 24.86
CA ASN A 260 17.88 -26.65 24.15
C ASN A 260 17.55 -25.59 23.07
N PRO A 261 17.90 -25.84 21.80
CA PRO A 261 17.63 -24.91 20.68
C PRO A 261 16.15 -24.60 20.47
N VAL A 262 15.20 -25.48 20.87
CA VAL A 262 13.76 -25.23 20.81
C VAL A 262 13.39 -23.99 21.62
N ASN A 263 14.17 -23.61 22.61
CA ASN A 263 13.96 -22.40 23.41
C ASN A 263 14.04 -21.10 22.57
N LEU A 264 14.69 -21.14 21.40
CA LEU A 264 14.68 -20.02 20.45
C LEU A 264 13.27 -19.71 19.93
N ILE A 265 12.37 -20.69 19.89
CA ILE A 265 10.98 -20.53 19.47
C ILE A 265 10.08 -20.39 20.71
N ARG A 266 10.29 -21.24 21.73
CA ARG A 266 9.50 -21.29 22.98
C ARG A 266 9.47 -19.93 23.68
N MET A 267 10.60 -19.21 23.70
CA MET A 267 10.67 -17.87 24.29
C MET A 267 9.63 -16.91 23.70
N PHE A 268 9.45 -16.91 22.38
CA PHE A 268 8.47 -16.06 21.72
C PHE A 268 7.05 -16.51 22.04
N LYS A 269 6.80 -17.81 22.15
CA LYS A 269 5.50 -18.35 22.59
C LYS A 269 5.16 -17.88 24.00
N ILE A 270 6.09 -18.01 24.94
CA ILE A 270 5.89 -17.54 26.34
C ILE A 270 5.65 -16.03 26.36
N ALA A 271 6.45 -15.25 25.63
CA ALA A 271 6.29 -13.80 25.54
C ALA A 271 4.91 -13.40 25.01
N ASN A 272 4.38 -14.16 24.03
CA ASN A 272 3.05 -13.94 23.47
C ASN A 272 1.93 -14.30 24.46
N ASP A 273 2.00 -15.47 25.09
CA ASP A 273 0.97 -15.99 26.00
C ASP A 273 0.78 -15.09 27.21
N TYR A 274 1.89 -14.63 27.79
CA TYR A 274 1.90 -13.77 28.97
C TYR A 274 1.93 -12.27 28.64
N LYS A 275 1.86 -11.88 27.36
CA LYS A 275 1.93 -10.47 26.87
C LYS A 275 3.16 -9.73 27.39
N LEU A 276 4.32 -10.40 27.41
CA LEU A 276 5.57 -9.88 27.96
C LEU A 276 6.45 -9.19 26.92
N LEU A 277 7.21 -8.22 27.38
CA LEU A 277 8.38 -7.72 26.66
C LEU A 277 9.53 -8.70 26.86
N ILE A 278 10.33 -8.93 25.81
CA ILE A 278 11.53 -9.75 25.93
C ILE A 278 12.68 -8.85 26.35
N ASP A 279 13.45 -9.31 27.37
CA ASP A 279 14.64 -8.60 27.83
C ASP A 279 15.66 -8.45 26.68
N PRO A 280 16.29 -7.30 26.52
CA PRO A 280 17.22 -7.04 25.42
C PRO A 280 18.47 -7.90 25.41
N ASN A 281 19.00 -8.26 26.60
CA ASN A 281 20.14 -9.17 26.66
C ASN A 281 19.74 -10.57 26.19
N THR A 282 18.51 -10.98 26.51
CA THR A 282 17.92 -12.22 26.00
C THR A 282 17.77 -12.16 24.46
N LEU A 283 17.30 -11.05 23.88
CA LEU A 283 17.22 -10.87 22.42
C LEU A 283 18.60 -10.84 21.76
N ARG A 284 19.60 -10.25 22.42
CA ARG A 284 20.98 -10.28 21.91
C ARG A 284 21.52 -11.72 21.86
N GLU A 285 21.25 -12.51 22.89
CA GLU A 285 21.68 -13.92 22.89
C GLU A 285 20.92 -14.74 21.85
N VAL A 286 19.64 -14.47 21.59
CA VAL A 286 18.92 -15.03 20.45
C VAL A 286 19.63 -14.74 19.14
N THR A 287 20.04 -13.48 18.91
CA THR A 287 20.75 -13.08 17.69
C THR A 287 22.08 -13.84 17.52
N ARG A 288 22.82 -14.04 18.59
CA ARG A 288 24.07 -14.83 18.61
C ARG A 288 23.83 -16.32 18.37
N SER A 289 22.71 -16.82 18.87
CA SER A 289 22.36 -18.24 18.83
C SER A 289 21.58 -18.66 17.57
N ARG A 290 21.33 -17.75 16.60
CA ARG A 290 20.59 -18.04 15.36
C ARG A 290 21.19 -19.19 14.52
N HIS A 291 22.48 -19.46 14.64
CA HIS A 291 23.15 -20.55 13.95
C HIS A 291 22.66 -21.93 14.42
N LEU A 292 22.06 -22.02 15.62
CA LEU A 292 21.44 -23.24 16.15
C LEU A 292 20.10 -23.59 15.48
N ILE A 293 19.56 -22.70 14.65
CA ILE A 293 18.36 -22.99 13.83
C ILE A 293 18.83 -23.64 12.53
N ASP A 294 19.29 -24.88 12.66
CA ASP A 294 19.75 -25.76 11.60
C ASP A 294 18.60 -26.63 11.02
N LYS A 295 18.94 -27.67 10.25
CA LYS A 295 17.97 -28.58 9.68
C LYS A 295 17.21 -29.35 10.77
N ASP A 296 17.92 -29.81 11.80
CA ASP A 296 17.34 -30.64 12.86
C ASP A 296 16.31 -29.86 13.69
N LEU A 297 16.60 -28.61 14.06
CA LEU A 297 15.64 -27.76 14.72
C LEU A 297 14.44 -27.43 13.84
N ARG A 298 14.65 -27.20 12.55
CA ARG A 298 13.52 -26.94 11.62
C ARG A 298 12.58 -28.13 11.48
N GLU A 299 13.10 -29.35 11.55
CA GLU A 299 12.34 -30.60 11.47
C GLU A 299 11.80 -31.04 12.84
N ASN A 300 12.20 -30.40 13.93
CA ASN A 300 11.79 -30.75 15.28
C ASN A 300 10.27 -30.54 15.49
N PRO A 301 9.51 -31.58 15.88
CA PRO A 301 8.05 -31.51 16.03
C PRO A 301 7.60 -30.48 17.08
N GLU A 302 8.33 -30.33 18.19
CA GLU A 302 7.99 -29.38 19.25
C GLU A 302 8.19 -27.95 18.77
N ALA A 303 9.29 -27.65 18.09
CA ALA A 303 9.55 -26.34 17.51
C ALA A 303 8.47 -25.93 16.49
N ASN A 304 8.06 -26.86 15.64
CA ASN A 304 7.03 -26.66 14.63
C ASN A 304 5.63 -26.47 15.28
N LYS A 305 5.30 -27.24 16.30
CA LYS A 305 4.06 -27.06 17.07
C LYS A 305 4.00 -25.69 17.75
N LEU A 306 5.09 -25.28 18.43
CA LEU A 306 5.18 -23.96 19.06
C LEU A 306 5.05 -22.82 18.03
N PHE A 307 5.64 -22.98 16.85
CA PHE A 307 5.51 -21.98 15.78
C PHE A 307 4.06 -21.89 15.28
N LEU A 308 3.38 -23.02 15.05
CA LEU A 308 1.99 -23.02 14.62
C LEU A 308 1.06 -22.40 15.69
N GLU A 309 1.33 -22.66 16.97
CA GLU A 309 0.62 -22.03 18.08
C GLU A 309 0.86 -20.51 18.18
N ILE A 310 2.05 -20.02 17.80
CA ILE A 310 2.35 -18.59 17.70
C ILE A 310 1.54 -17.99 16.52
N LEU A 311 1.61 -18.63 15.35
CA LEU A 311 0.96 -18.16 14.13
C LEU A 311 -0.55 -18.05 14.29
N THR A 312 -1.16 -19.03 14.96
CA THR A 312 -2.60 -19.10 15.21
C THR A 312 -3.03 -18.54 16.57
N SER A 313 -2.19 -17.77 17.23
CA SER A 313 -2.53 -17.18 18.53
C SER A 313 -3.64 -16.13 18.39
N ARG A 314 -4.53 -16.06 19.40
CA ARG A 314 -5.53 -14.99 19.51
C ARG A 314 -4.97 -13.67 20.08
N ASN A 315 -3.71 -13.69 20.53
CA ASN A 315 -3.03 -12.55 21.16
C ASN A 315 -2.13 -11.82 20.14
N HIS A 316 -2.68 -11.14 19.13
CA HIS A 316 -1.95 -10.33 18.16
C HIS A 316 -0.69 -11.04 17.61
N PRO A 317 -0.87 -12.15 16.86
CA PRO A 317 0.25 -12.99 16.38
C PRO A 317 1.24 -12.20 15.52
N GLU A 318 0.79 -11.18 14.80
CA GLU A 318 1.62 -10.31 13.98
C GLU A 318 2.74 -9.62 14.79
N ARG A 319 2.45 -9.24 16.05
CA ARG A 319 3.45 -8.55 16.89
C ARG A 319 4.60 -9.46 17.24
N ILE A 320 4.31 -10.69 17.57
CA ILE A 320 5.35 -11.65 17.95
C ILE A 320 6.11 -12.18 16.73
N LEU A 321 5.42 -12.42 15.61
CA LEU A 321 6.02 -12.80 14.34
C LEU A 321 6.97 -11.69 13.83
N ARG A 322 6.58 -10.43 13.96
CA ARG A 322 7.44 -9.28 13.62
C ARG A 322 8.70 -9.26 14.49
N ARG A 323 8.59 -9.55 15.81
CA ARG A 323 9.77 -9.68 16.68
C ARG A 323 10.65 -10.87 16.28
N MET A 324 10.06 -12.00 15.88
CA MET A 324 10.83 -13.15 15.35
C MET A 324 11.54 -12.79 14.04
N ASN A 325 10.91 -12.02 13.16
CA ASN A 325 11.51 -11.54 11.91
C ASN A 325 12.65 -10.55 12.19
N GLU A 326 12.43 -9.58 13.08
CA GLU A 326 13.47 -8.63 13.52
C GLU A 326 14.68 -9.35 14.15
N ALA A 327 14.42 -10.34 15.00
CA ALA A 327 15.49 -11.16 15.59
C ALA A 327 16.16 -12.13 14.58
N GLY A 328 15.66 -12.23 13.36
CA GLY A 328 16.16 -13.14 12.30
C GLY A 328 15.86 -14.62 12.55
N VAL A 329 14.98 -14.92 13.50
CA VAL A 329 14.54 -16.29 13.84
C VAL A 329 13.57 -16.82 12.79
N LEU A 330 12.58 -16.00 12.37
CA LEU A 330 11.54 -16.42 11.43
C LEU A 330 12.14 -16.88 10.08
N GLY A 331 13.05 -16.08 9.50
CA GLY A 331 13.71 -16.41 8.23
C GLY A 331 14.70 -17.57 8.33
N LYS A 332 15.18 -17.91 9.52
CA LYS A 332 16.00 -19.13 9.73
C LYS A 332 15.12 -20.37 9.91
N LEU A 333 13.98 -20.24 10.57
CA LEU A 333 13.00 -21.33 10.77
C LEU A 333 12.30 -21.67 9.45
N LEU A 334 11.93 -20.65 8.68
CA LEU A 334 11.32 -20.73 7.35
C LEU A 334 12.28 -20.09 6.32
N PRO A 335 13.20 -20.87 5.70
CA PRO A 335 14.20 -20.31 4.77
C PRO A 335 13.60 -19.60 3.57
N ASP A 336 12.42 -20.04 3.08
CA ASP A 336 11.72 -19.39 1.99
C ASP A 336 11.21 -17.99 2.40
N PHE A 337 10.72 -17.81 3.64
CA PHE A 337 10.43 -16.49 4.21
C PHE A 337 11.70 -15.63 4.32
N GLY A 338 12.83 -16.24 4.70
CA GLY A 338 14.12 -15.53 4.78
C GLY A 338 14.57 -14.91 3.45
N ARG A 339 14.14 -15.46 2.31
CA ARG A 339 14.45 -14.91 0.97
C ARG A 339 13.72 -13.62 0.67
N ILE A 340 12.49 -13.48 1.16
CA ILE A 340 11.64 -12.29 0.92
C ILE A 340 11.82 -11.19 1.98
N VAL A 341 12.64 -11.43 3.01
CA VAL A 341 12.94 -10.41 4.03
C VAL A 341 13.57 -9.18 3.39
N ALA A 342 13.00 -8.01 3.68
CA ALA A 342 13.39 -6.73 3.12
C ALA A 342 13.30 -6.66 1.58
N MET A 343 12.55 -7.54 0.93
CA MET A 343 12.34 -7.54 -0.50
C MET A 343 11.23 -6.58 -0.88
N MET A 344 11.53 -5.66 -1.76
CA MET A 344 10.58 -4.76 -2.38
C MET A 344 10.31 -5.23 -3.82
N GLN A 345 9.07 -5.15 -4.25
CA GLN A 345 8.73 -5.18 -5.67
C GLN A 345 8.71 -3.74 -6.19
N PHE A 346 9.42 -3.48 -7.28
CA PHE A 346 9.47 -2.14 -7.86
C PHE A 346 8.20 -1.88 -8.68
N ASN A 347 7.11 -1.55 -7.97
CA ASN A 347 5.83 -1.09 -8.51
C ASN A 347 5.16 -0.14 -7.50
N MET A 348 4.18 0.64 -7.96
CA MET A 348 3.45 1.58 -7.10
C MET A 348 2.29 0.94 -6.33
N TYR A 349 1.93 -0.31 -6.63
CA TYR A 349 0.81 -0.99 -5.99
C TYR A 349 1.12 -1.37 -4.54
N HIS A 350 2.32 -1.91 -4.27
CA HIS A 350 2.71 -2.35 -2.94
C HIS A 350 3.32 -1.20 -2.14
N HIS A 351 2.81 -0.97 -0.94
CA HIS A 351 3.31 0.07 -0.02
C HIS A 351 4.42 -0.43 0.92
N TYR A 352 4.58 -1.75 1.03
CA TYR A 352 5.47 -2.41 1.99
C TYR A 352 6.36 -3.46 1.31
N THR A 353 7.43 -3.88 2.01
CA THR A 353 8.22 -5.05 1.62
C THR A 353 7.38 -6.33 1.74
N ALA A 354 7.75 -7.37 0.98
CA ALA A 354 6.98 -8.62 0.92
C ALA A 354 6.83 -9.30 2.29
N ASP A 355 7.86 -9.31 3.11
CA ASP A 355 7.81 -9.84 4.49
C ASP A 355 6.89 -9.02 5.39
N GLU A 356 6.92 -7.69 5.32
CA GLU A 356 6.03 -6.82 6.10
C GLU A 356 4.58 -6.94 5.62
N HIS A 357 4.34 -7.09 4.32
CA HIS A 357 3.01 -7.35 3.76
C HIS A 357 2.40 -8.62 4.37
N LEU A 358 3.13 -9.75 4.37
CA LEU A 358 2.65 -11.00 4.99
C LEU A 358 2.36 -10.85 6.48
N LEU A 359 3.21 -10.14 7.23
CA LEU A 359 3.00 -9.91 8.66
C LEU A 359 1.80 -9.00 8.92
N ARG A 360 1.56 -7.99 8.07
CA ARG A 360 0.38 -7.14 8.14
C ARG A 360 -0.89 -7.92 7.81
N ALA A 361 -0.84 -8.78 6.81
CA ALA A 361 -1.94 -9.66 6.45
C ALA A 361 -2.36 -10.57 7.64
N ILE A 362 -1.40 -11.14 8.36
CA ILE A 362 -1.69 -11.87 9.62
C ILE A 362 -2.33 -10.96 10.68
N GLY A 363 -1.91 -9.70 10.78
CA GLY A 363 -2.51 -8.72 11.69
C GLY A 363 -3.98 -8.45 11.36
N ILE A 364 -4.27 -8.16 10.11
CA ILE A 364 -5.63 -7.90 9.59
C ILE A 364 -6.52 -9.13 9.76
N LEU A 365 -6.02 -10.34 9.47
CA LEU A 365 -6.76 -11.58 9.72
C LEU A 365 -7.11 -11.73 11.19
N SER A 366 -6.19 -11.39 12.09
CA SER A 366 -6.41 -11.44 13.53
C SER A 366 -7.40 -10.37 14.02
N GLU A 367 -7.37 -9.15 13.45
CA GLU A 367 -8.35 -8.09 13.70
C GLU A 367 -9.76 -8.49 13.22
N LEU A 368 -9.84 -9.09 12.03
CA LEU A 368 -11.07 -9.63 11.46
C LEU A 368 -11.68 -10.71 12.35
N GLU A 369 -10.85 -11.63 12.84
CA GLU A 369 -11.29 -12.71 13.76
C GLU A 369 -11.84 -12.15 15.09
N ARG A 370 -11.25 -11.06 15.60
CA ARG A 370 -11.71 -10.42 16.86
C ARG A 370 -12.93 -9.51 16.68
N GLY A 371 -13.43 -9.31 15.46
CA GLY A 371 -14.54 -8.42 15.15
C GLY A 371 -14.18 -6.94 15.07
N GLU A 372 -12.90 -6.58 15.13
CA GLU A 372 -12.43 -5.18 15.05
C GLU A 372 -12.67 -4.56 13.66
N LEU A 373 -12.97 -5.38 12.66
CA LEU A 373 -13.24 -5.00 11.28
C LEU A 373 -14.63 -5.47 10.80
N GLU A 374 -15.56 -5.75 11.71
CA GLU A 374 -16.90 -6.29 11.38
C GLU A 374 -17.71 -5.30 10.54
N ASP A 375 -17.67 -4.01 10.87
CA ASP A 375 -18.41 -2.97 10.15
C ASP A 375 -17.94 -2.84 8.68
N ASP A 376 -16.64 -2.96 8.45
CA ASP A 376 -16.05 -2.88 7.10
C ASP A 376 -16.21 -4.21 6.31
N HIS A 377 -16.18 -5.36 7.02
CA HIS A 377 -16.11 -6.70 6.43
C HIS A 377 -17.06 -7.71 7.08
N PRO A 378 -18.38 -7.43 7.13
CA PRO A 378 -19.33 -8.27 7.87
C PRO A 378 -19.39 -9.72 7.39
N LEU A 379 -19.29 -9.94 6.06
CA LEU A 379 -19.30 -11.30 5.49
C LEU A 379 -18.03 -12.07 5.88
N ALA A 380 -16.86 -11.48 5.72
CA ALA A 380 -15.60 -12.14 6.04
C ALA A 380 -15.48 -12.43 7.55
N HIS A 381 -15.93 -11.50 8.42
CA HIS A 381 -15.98 -11.73 9.86
C HIS A 381 -16.93 -12.90 10.23
N ARG A 382 -18.14 -12.95 9.66
CA ARG A 382 -19.09 -14.05 9.86
C ARG A 382 -18.48 -15.39 9.42
N LEU A 383 -17.80 -15.45 8.28
CA LEU A 383 -17.16 -16.68 7.81
C LEU A 383 -16.03 -17.13 8.75
N MET A 384 -15.20 -16.19 9.22
CA MET A 384 -14.14 -16.49 10.20
C MET A 384 -14.68 -17.08 11.48
N SER A 385 -15.83 -16.61 11.98
CA SER A 385 -16.40 -17.08 13.25
C SER A 385 -17.07 -18.45 13.14
N GLN A 386 -17.52 -18.89 11.96
CA GLN A 386 -18.40 -20.05 11.83
C GLN A 386 -17.80 -21.25 11.09
N ASN A 387 -17.01 -21.04 10.04
CA ASN A 387 -16.74 -22.11 9.07
C ASN A 387 -15.29 -22.14 8.52
N ILE A 388 -14.33 -21.45 9.15
CA ILE A 388 -12.96 -21.38 8.68
C ILE A 388 -12.02 -22.22 9.57
N ASN A 389 -11.22 -23.10 8.96
CA ASN A 389 -10.12 -23.75 9.66
C ASN A 389 -8.99 -22.77 9.91
N ARG A 390 -8.80 -22.37 11.18
CA ARG A 390 -7.81 -21.37 11.60
C ARG A 390 -6.39 -21.74 11.21
N LYS A 391 -5.99 -23.01 11.30
CA LYS A 391 -4.63 -23.43 10.92
C LYS A 391 -4.40 -23.22 9.43
N VAL A 392 -5.39 -23.59 8.62
CA VAL A 392 -5.34 -23.45 7.17
C VAL A 392 -5.25 -21.98 6.76
N ILE A 393 -6.16 -21.13 7.24
CA ILE A 393 -6.22 -19.74 6.77
C ILE A 393 -4.99 -18.93 7.22
N TYR A 394 -4.55 -19.07 8.49
CA TYR A 394 -3.37 -18.36 8.98
C TYR A 394 -2.10 -18.79 8.25
N LEU A 395 -1.97 -20.08 7.92
CA LEU A 395 -0.83 -20.58 7.16
C LEU A 395 -0.91 -20.14 5.69
N ALA A 396 -2.08 -20.18 5.07
CA ALA A 396 -2.28 -19.70 3.71
C ALA A 396 -1.94 -18.20 3.59
N VAL A 397 -2.41 -17.35 4.52
CA VAL A 397 -2.07 -15.92 4.59
C VAL A 397 -0.57 -15.71 4.78
N LEU A 398 0.14 -16.51 5.57
CA LEU A 398 1.59 -16.40 5.72
C LEU A 398 2.35 -16.82 4.46
N LEU A 399 1.80 -17.72 3.64
CA LEU A 399 2.49 -18.35 2.53
C LEU A 399 2.07 -17.85 1.13
N HIS A 400 0.98 -17.08 0.98
CA HIS A 400 0.44 -16.76 -0.36
C HIS A 400 1.48 -16.09 -1.27
N ASP A 401 2.34 -15.25 -0.72
CA ASP A 401 3.39 -14.51 -1.41
C ASP A 401 4.83 -14.99 -1.09
N ILE A 402 4.99 -16.12 -0.44
CA ILE A 402 6.27 -16.63 0.07
C ILE A 402 7.33 -16.88 -1.01
N ALA A 403 6.90 -17.07 -2.25
CA ALA A 403 7.78 -17.37 -3.38
C ALA A 403 8.02 -16.15 -4.29
N LYS A 404 7.60 -14.96 -3.93
CA LYS A 404 7.90 -13.73 -4.70
C LYS A 404 9.40 -13.53 -4.93
N GLY A 405 9.76 -12.92 -6.06
CA GLY A 405 11.15 -12.68 -6.46
C GLY A 405 11.88 -13.90 -7.03
N ARG A 406 11.18 -14.99 -7.32
CA ARG A 406 11.70 -16.14 -8.07
C ARG A 406 11.47 -15.96 -9.57
N PRO A 407 12.27 -16.60 -10.45
CA PRO A 407 12.04 -16.56 -11.91
C PRO A 407 10.74 -17.25 -12.35
N GLU A 408 10.29 -18.25 -11.59
CA GLU A 408 9.06 -18.99 -11.82
C GLU A 408 7.83 -18.27 -11.25
N ASP A 409 6.65 -18.67 -11.68
CA ASP A 409 5.39 -18.16 -11.13
C ASP A 409 5.34 -18.39 -9.61
N HIS A 410 5.08 -17.29 -8.86
CA HIS A 410 5.16 -17.29 -7.40
C HIS A 410 4.02 -18.09 -6.75
N SER A 411 2.85 -18.17 -7.37
CA SER A 411 1.68 -18.90 -6.86
C SER A 411 1.94 -20.42 -6.94
N LEU A 412 2.42 -20.89 -8.10
CA LEU A 412 2.80 -22.29 -8.30
C LEU A 412 3.98 -22.70 -7.40
N ALA A 413 5.00 -21.85 -7.31
CA ALA A 413 6.15 -22.08 -6.43
C ALA A 413 5.76 -22.06 -4.95
N GLY A 414 4.86 -21.16 -4.56
CA GLY A 414 4.30 -21.05 -3.22
C GLY A 414 3.51 -22.29 -2.82
N ALA A 415 2.67 -22.81 -3.71
CA ALA A 415 1.91 -24.03 -3.49
C ALA A 415 2.84 -25.24 -3.23
N ARG A 416 3.94 -25.37 -3.99
CA ARG A 416 4.96 -26.42 -3.73
C ARG A 416 5.61 -26.27 -2.36
N ILE A 417 5.87 -25.02 -1.93
CA ILE A 417 6.38 -24.73 -0.58
C ILE A 417 5.35 -25.14 0.47
N ALA A 418 4.08 -24.81 0.28
CA ALA A 418 2.99 -25.14 1.20
C ALA A 418 2.87 -26.68 1.37
N ARG A 419 2.89 -27.47 0.27
CA ARG A 419 2.88 -28.94 0.32
C ARG A 419 4.05 -29.53 1.10
N ARG A 420 5.22 -28.88 1.05
CA ARG A 420 6.40 -29.32 1.83
C ARG A 420 6.31 -28.92 3.30
N LEU A 421 5.78 -27.74 3.59
CA LEU A 421 5.72 -27.20 4.95
C LEU A 421 4.54 -27.73 5.77
N GLY A 422 3.38 -28.00 5.15
CA GLY A 422 2.17 -28.46 5.84
C GLY A 422 2.40 -29.66 6.76
N PRO A 423 2.91 -30.80 6.24
CA PRO A 423 3.20 -31.98 7.08
C PRO A 423 4.20 -31.69 8.17
N ARG A 424 5.25 -30.90 7.90
CA ARG A 424 6.25 -30.49 8.89
C ARG A 424 5.65 -29.72 10.05
N LEU A 425 4.64 -28.87 9.78
CA LEU A 425 3.93 -28.07 10.76
C LEU A 425 2.77 -28.84 11.43
N GLY A 426 2.57 -30.11 11.10
CA GLY A 426 1.55 -30.97 11.71
C GLY A 426 0.14 -30.81 11.12
N LEU A 427 0.02 -30.34 9.87
CA LEU A 427 -1.23 -30.34 9.14
C LEU A 427 -1.53 -31.73 8.57
N THR A 428 -2.80 -32.09 8.50
CA THR A 428 -3.27 -33.27 7.76
C THR A 428 -3.06 -33.10 6.27
N LYS A 429 -3.20 -34.19 5.50
CA LYS A 429 -3.11 -34.15 4.04
C LYS A 429 -4.13 -33.20 3.43
N ASN A 430 -5.37 -33.25 3.88
CA ASN A 430 -6.45 -32.39 3.37
C ASN A 430 -6.19 -30.89 3.70
N GLU A 431 -5.79 -30.60 4.93
CA GLU A 431 -5.40 -29.23 5.33
C GLU A 431 -4.23 -28.72 4.51
N THR A 432 -3.23 -29.55 4.25
CA THR A 432 -2.06 -29.21 3.44
C THR A 432 -2.45 -28.87 2.00
N GLU A 433 -3.29 -29.69 1.36
CA GLU A 433 -3.75 -29.44 0.00
C GLU A 433 -4.66 -28.22 -0.09
N LEU A 434 -5.48 -27.95 0.93
CA LEU A 434 -6.29 -26.72 0.99
C LEU A 434 -5.40 -25.46 1.12
N VAL A 435 -4.35 -25.50 1.95
CA VAL A 435 -3.36 -24.41 2.02
C VAL A 435 -2.64 -24.23 0.68
N ALA A 436 -2.19 -25.32 0.06
CA ALA A 436 -1.50 -25.26 -1.22
C ALA A 436 -2.39 -24.69 -2.32
N TRP A 437 -3.66 -25.13 -2.38
CA TRP A 437 -4.63 -24.59 -3.31
C TRP A 437 -4.90 -23.09 -3.08
N LEU A 438 -5.09 -22.66 -1.83
CA LEU A 438 -5.29 -21.25 -1.50
C LEU A 438 -4.11 -20.39 -1.94
N VAL A 439 -2.88 -20.86 -1.75
CA VAL A 439 -1.66 -20.17 -2.21
C VAL A 439 -1.57 -20.11 -3.73
N GLU A 440 -1.94 -21.20 -4.42
CA GLU A 440 -1.93 -21.27 -5.89
C GLU A 440 -2.95 -20.34 -6.53
N PHE A 441 -4.15 -20.25 -5.95
CA PHE A 441 -5.28 -19.55 -6.52
C PHE A 441 -5.64 -18.25 -5.77
N HIS A 442 -4.74 -17.70 -4.94
CA HIS A 442 -5.05 -16.51 -4.10
C HIS A 442 -5.48 -15.27 -4.90
N LEU A 443 -5.04 -15.14 -6.15
CA LEU A 443 -5.38 -14.01 -7.02
C LEU A 443 -6.70 -14.18 -7.78
N VAL A 444 -7.18 -15.44 -7.94
CA VAL A 444 -8.31 -15.75 -8.84
C VAL A 444 -9.57 -14.96 -8.48
N MET A 445 -9.90 -14.85 -7.19
CA MET A 445 -11.10 -14.12 -6.78
C MET A 445 -10.98 -12.61 -7.01
N SER A 446 -9.83 -12.02 -6.73
CA SER A 446 -9.60 -10.59 -6.96
C SER A 446 -9.56 -10.25 -8.45
N ASP A 447 -8.94 -11.10 -9.26
CA ASP A 447 -8.87 -10.94 -10.71
C ASP A 447 -10.25 -11.07 -11.36
N THR A 448 -11.02 -12.11 -10.99
CA THR A 448 -12.38 -12.28 -11.49
C THR A 448 -13.27 -11.11 -11.10
N ALA A 449 -13.30 -10.74 -9.81
CA ALA A 449 -14.17 -9.67 -9.32
C ALA A 449 -13.87 -8.31 -9.96
N GLN A 450 -12.60 -7.98 -10.17
CA GLN A 450 -12.20 -6.65 -10.65
C GLN A 450 -12.09 -6.54 -12.17
N ARG A 451 -11.88 -7.65 -12.90
CA ARG A 451 -11.63 -7.63 -14.34
C ARG A 451 -12.71 -8.27 -15.18
N ARG A 452 -13.67 -9.01 -14.58
CA ARG A 452 -14.70 -9.72 -15.34
C ARG A 452 -16.08 -9.15 -15.05
N ASP A 453 -16.98 -9.28 -15.99
CA ASP A 453 -18.39 -8.93 -15.82
C ASP A 453 -19.09 -10.03 -15.02
N LEU A 454 -19.46 -9.70 -13.77
CA LEU A 454 -20.12 -10.64 -12.87
C LEU A 454 -21.59 -10.92 -13.25
N THR A 455 -22.15 -10.17 -14.20
CA THR A 455 -23.48 -10.42 -14.72
C THR A 455 -23.50 -11.45 -15.85
N ASP A 456 -22.31 -11.79 -16.40
CA ASP A 456 -22.16 -12.87 -17.40
C ASP A 456 -22.09 -14.23 -16.69
N PRO A 457 -23.04 -15.15 -16.94
CA PRO A 457 -23.06 -16.48 -16.32
C PRO A 457 -21.75 -17.27 -16.54
N GLN A 458 -21.12 -17.13 -17.72
CA GLN A 458 -19.87 -17.81 -18.05
C GLN A 458 -18.76 -17.41 -17.06
N THR A 459 -18.70 -16.14 -16.65
CA THR A 459 -17.74 -15.68 -15.63
C THR A 459 -17.90 -16.42 -14.31
N ILE A 460 -19.13 -16.64 -13.85
CA ILE A 460 -19.39 -17.34 -12.59
C ILE A 460 -19.10 -18.83 -12.72
N GLU A 461 -19.49 -19.44 -13.85
CA GLU A 461 -19.22 -20.87 -14.14
C GLU A 461 -17.72 -21.16 -14.16
N ASP A 462 -16.93 -20.35 -14.85
CA ASP A 462 -15.48 -20.45 -14.93
C ASP A 462 -14.82 -20.28 -13.55
N PHE A 463 -15.29 -19.30 -12.77
CA PHE A 463 -14.82 -19.11 -11.40
C PHE A 463 -15.13 -20.32 -10.52
N VAL A 464 -16.36 -20.84 -10.56
CA VAL A 464 -16.79 -21.99 -9.78
C VAL A 464 -16.06 -23.25 -10.19
N SER A 465 -15.73 -23.42 -11.49
CA SER A 465 -14.95 -24.56 -11.98
C SER A 465 -13.54 -24.62 -11.36
N ASN A 466 -12.94 -23.47 -11.07
CA ASN A 466 -11.67 -23.35 -10.36
C ASN A 466 -11.82 -23.60 -8.86
N VAL A 467 -12.85 -23.04 -8.23
CA VAL A 467 -13.06 -23.09 -6.77
C VAL A 467 -13.55 -24.47 -6.31
N GLN A 468 -14.53 -25.04 -6.99
CA GLN A 468 -15.10 -26.39 -6.84
C GLN A 468 -15.86 -26.67 -5.53
N THR A 469 -15.51 -26.05 -4.40
CA THR A 469 -16.13 -26.34 -3.11
C THR A 469 -16.43 -25.08 -2.28
N LEU A 470 -17.47 -25.13 -1.45
CA LEU A 470 -17.81 -24.04 -0.51
C LEU A 470 -16.68 -23.77 0.50
N GLU A 471 -15.96 -24.82 0.92
CA GLU A 471 -14.83 -24.67 1.84
C GLU A 471 -13.75 -23.79 1.22
N ARG A 472 -13.36 -24.06 -0.03
CA ARG A 472 -12.39 -23.25 -0.79
C ARG A 472 -12.89 -21.84 -1.01
N LEU A 473 -14.17 -21.67 -1.40
CA LEU A 473 -14.79 -20.36 -1.63
C LEU A 473 -14.70 -19.47 -0.37
N ARG A 474 -15.09 -20.00 0.79
CA ARG A 474 -15.08 -19.28 2.07
C ARG A 474 -13.68 -18.86 2.50
N HIS A 475 -12.72 -19.77 2.42
CA HIS A 475 -11.32 -19.48 2.74
C HIS A 475 -10.73 -18.47 1.76
N LEU A 476 -11.04 -18.59 0.47
CA LEU A 476 -10.53 -17.70 -0.57
C LEU A 476 -11.05 -16.26 -0.40
N LEU A 477 -12.33 -16.06 -0.06
CA LEU A 477 -12.86 -14.74 0.22
C LEU A 477 -12.11 -14.07 1.37
N VAL A 478 -11.92 -14.78 2.49
CA VAL A 478 -11.20 -14.24 3.65
C VAL A 478 -9.76 -13.91 3.30
N LEU A 479 -9.07 -14.80 2.60
CA LEU A 479 -7.70 -14.57 2.13
C LEU A 479 -7.62 -13.32 1.24
N THR A 480 -8.51 -13.18 0.26
CA THR A 480 -8.54 -12.06 -0.70
C THR A 480 -8.79 -10.72 -0.01
N VAL A 481 -9.74 -10.66 0.94
CA VAL A 481 -10.01 -9.45 1.72
C VAL A 481 -8.78 -9.02 2.51
N VAL A 482 -8.14 -9.97 3.18
CA VAL A 482 -6.96 -9.73 4.01
C VAL A 482 -5.76 -9.29 3.17
N ASP A 483 -5.54 -9.94 2.03
CA ASP A 483 -4.45 -9.63 1.10
C ASP A 483 -4.58 -8.21 0.56
N ILE A 484 -5.70 -7.85 -0.07
CA ILE A 484 -5.92 -6.51 -0.64
C ILE A 484 -5.75 -5.43 0.43
N ARG A 485 -6.29 -5.65 1.64
CA ARG A 485 -6.19 -4.68 2.73
C ARG A 485 -4.76 -4.53 3.26
N ALA A 486 -3.96 -5.59 3.19
CA ALA A 486 -2.56 -5.58 3.64
C ALA A 486 -1.60 -4.86 2.68
N VAL A 487 -1.98 -4.64 1.43
CA VAL A 487 -1.15 -3.95 0.42
C VAL A 487 -0.79 -2.53 0.86
N GLY A 488 -1.76 -1.79 1.41
CA GLY A 488 -1.51 -0.44 1.91
C GLY A 488 -2.75 0.43 2.06
N PRO A 489 -2.60 1.64 2.61
CA PRO A 489 -3.68 2.61 2.70
C PRO A 489 -4.23 2.96 1.32
N GLY A 490 -5.56 3.12 1.21
CA GLY A 490 -6.24 3.52 -0.02
C GLY A 490 -6.34 2.42 -1.11
N VAL A 491 -5.75 1.23 -0.90
CA VAL A 491 -5.88 0.12 -1.87
C VAL A 491 -7.22 -0.59 -1.73
N TRP A 492 -7.71 -0.76 -0.52
CA TRP A 492 -9.07 -1.22 -0.25
C TRP A 492 -10.05 -0.05 -0.35
N ASN A 493 -11.19 -0.28 -0.99
CA ASN A 493 -12.35 0.62 -0.99
C ASN A 493 -13.66 -0.17 -0.98
N GLY A 494 -14.78 0.50 -0.74
CA GLY A 494 -16.09 -0.12 -0.66
C GLY A 494 -16.53 -0.78 -1.96
N TRP A 495 -16.13 -0.24 -3.12
CA TRP A 495 -16.42 -0.80 -4.43
C TRP A 495 -15.81 -2.22 -4.60
N LYS A 496 -14.52 -2.38 -4.29
CA LYS A 496 -13.88 -3.71 -4.31
C LYS A 496 -14.58 -4.68 -3.36
N GLY A 497 -14.96 -4.21 -2.18
CA GLY A 497 -15.72 -5.01 -1.23
C GLY A 497 -17.07 -5.48 -1.79
N GLN A 498 -17.77 -4.62 -2.55
CA GLN A 498 -19.02 -4.98 -3.20
C GLN A 498 -18.84 -6.06 -4.27
N LEU A 499 -17.84 -5.89 -5.15
CA LEU A 499 -17.54 -6.86 -6.20
C LEU A 499 -17.20 -8.26 -5.64
N LEU A 500 -16.41 -8.31 -4.56
CA LEU A 500 -16.06 -9.58 -3.91
C LEU A 500 -17.28 -10.26 -3.26
N ARG A 501 -18.18 -9.49 -2.66
CA ARG A 501 -19.44 -10.02 -2.09
C ARG A 501 -20.37 -10.54 -3.19
N GLU A 502 -20.54 -9.79 -4.27
CA GLU A 502 -21.34 -10.19 -5.43
C GLU A 502 -20.84 -11.53 -5.99
N LEU A 503 -19.53 -11.62 -6.31
CA LEU A 503 -18.91 -12.85 -6.79
C LEU A 503 -19.08 -14.02 -5.81
N TYR A 504 -18.93 -13.76 -4.52
CA TYR A 504 -19.10 -14.80 -3.49
C TYR A 504 -20.52 -15.37 -3.49
N PHE A 505 -21.56 -14.53 -3.47
CA PHE A 505 -22.94 -14.99 -3.38
C PHE A 505 -23.40 -15.69 -4.66
N GLU A 506 -23.00 -15.20 -5.84
CA GLU A 506 -23.29 -15.87 -7.12
C GLU A 506 -22.62 -17.27 -7.19
N ALA A 507 -21.36 -17.35 -6.78
CA ALA A 507 -20.61 -18.61 -6.73
C ALA A 507 -21.17 -19.57 -5.65
N GLU A 508 -21.54 -19.06 -4.48
CA GLU A 508 -22.17 -19.87 -3.41
C GLU A 508 -23.50 -20.47 -3.87
N ALA A 509 -24.35 -19.69 -4.55
CA ALA A 509 -25.62 -20.14 -5.09
C ALA A 509 -25.45 -21.27 -6.12
N LEU A 510 -24.43 -21.15 -6.99
CA LEU A 510 -24.14 -22.18 -7.99
C LEU A 510 -23.57 -23.46 -7.35
N LEU A 511 -22.68 -23.34 -6.37
CA LEU A 511 -22.08 -24.48 -5.64
C LEU A 511 -23.09 -25.25 -4.78
N VAL A 512 -24.10 -24.59 -4.25
CA VAL A 512 -25.19 -25.24 -3.47
C VAL A 512 -26.24 -25.90 -4.37
N GLY A 513 -26.18 -25.65 -5.67
CA GLY A 513 -27.12 -26.23 -6.63
C GLY A 513 -28.51 -25.62 -6.52
N SER A 514 -28.60 -24.37 -6.05
CA SER A 514 -29.86 -23.62 -6.08
C SER A 514 -30.23 -23.41 -7.57
N ALA A 515 -31.31 -24.04 -7.99
CA ALA A 515 -31.77 -24.18 -9.39
C ALA A 515 -32.12 -22.84 -10.11
N SER A 516 -31.77 -21.69 -9.54
CA SER A 516 -32.11 -20.36 -10.07
C SER A 516 -31.38 -19.99 -11.36
N HIS A 517 -30.22 -20.58 -11.64
CA HIS A 517 -29.44 -20.25 -12.84
C HIS A 517 -29.98 -20.89 -14.12
N ALA A 518 -30.72 -21.99 -14.03
CA ALA A 518 -31.18 -22.76 -15.19
C ALA A 518 -32.34 -22.10 -15.98
N ASN A 519 -33.05 -21.10 -15.45
CA ASN A 519 -34.22 -20.54 -16.09
C ASN A 519 -34.16 -19.01 -16.23
N ARG A 520 -33.37 -18.52 -17.21
CA ARG A 520 -33.23 -17.12 -17.56
C ARG A 520 -34.58 -16.39 -17.76
N PRO A 521 -35.58 -16.95 -18.47
CA PRO A 521 -36.91 -16.31 -18.58
C PRO A 521 -37.61 -16.09 -17.23
N LEU A 522 -37.50 -17.05 -16.31
CA LEU A 522 -38.06 -16.91 -14.96
C LEU A 522 -37.38 -15.83 -14.13
N ARG A 523 -36.06 -15.73 -14.23
CA ARG A 523 -35.28 -14.66 -13.56
C ARG A 523 -35.68 -13.29 -14.09
N VAL A 524 -35.82 -13.13 -15.40
CA VAL A 524 -36.31 -11.89 -16.04
C VAL A 524 -37.70 -11.55 -15.55
N ALA A 525 -38.64 -12.49 -15.55
CA ALA A 525 -40.00 -12.30 -15.09
C ALA A 525 -40.06 -11.88 -13.60
N ASN A 526 -39.26 -12.51 -12.77
CA ASN A 526 -39.15 -12.15 -11.35
C ASN A 526 -38.62 -10.73 -11.15
N ALA A 527 -37.56 -10.35 -11.89
CA ALA A 527 -36.96 -9.01 -11.83
C ALA A 527 -37.92 -7.92 -12.34
N GLN A 528 -38.75 -8.25 -13.36
CA GLN A 528 -39.80 -7.34 -13.86
C GLN A 528 -40.93 -7.17 -12.84
N LYS A 529 -41.31 -8.26 -12.16
CA LYS A 529 -42.34 -8.22 -11.13
C LYS A 529 -41.88 -7.38 -9.93
N GLU A 530 -40.65 -7.67 -9.41
CA GLU A 530 -40.05 -6.88 -8.33
C GLU A 530 -39.96 -5.40 -8.68
N PHE A 531 -39.57 -5.09 -9.93
CA PHE A 531 -39.52 -3.72 -10.42
C PHE A 531 -40.91 -3.05 -10.39
N LEU A 532 -41.98 -3.72 -10.83
CA LEU A 532 -43.34 -3.19 -10.79
C LEU A 532 -43.78 -2.91 -9.35
N ASP A 533 -43.54 -3.85 -8.43
CA ASP A 533 -43.92 -3.69 -7.03
C ASP A 533 -43.25 -2.45 -6.40
N VAL A 534 -41.94 -2.23 -6.66
CA VAL A 534 -41.18 -1.08 -6.15
C VAL A 534 -41.53 0.21 -6.90
N LEU A 535 -41.77 0.13 -8.22
CA LEU A 535 -42.13 1.27 -9.04
C LEU A 535 -43.46 1.92 -8.59
N GLN A 536 -44.46 1.09 -8.25
CA GLN A 536 -45.73 1.57 -7.75
C GLN A 536 -45.63 2.36 -6.44
N MET A 537 -44.66 1.95 -5.58
CA MET A 537 -44.39 2.67 -4.32
C MET A 537 -43.69 4.02 -4.55
N ASN A 538 -42.79 4.09 -5.52
CA ASN A 538 -42.00 5.30 -5.79
C ASN A 538 -42.67 6.26 -6.79
N MET A 539 -43.46 5.76 -7.71
CA MET A 539 -44.13 6.51 -8.78
C MET A 539 -45.60 6.10 -8.91
N PRO A 540 -46.46 6.43 -7.93
CA PRO A 540 -47.88 5.99 -7.88
C PRO A 540 -48.71 6.49 -9.06
N ASP A 541 -48.26 7.55 -9.74
CA ASP A 541 -48.98 8.14 -10.89
C ASP A 541 -48.75 7.37 -12.20
N TRP A 542 -47.96 6.30 -12.21
CA TRP A 542 -47.76 5.49 -13.39
C TRP A 542 -48.90 4.50 -13.58
N SER A 543 -49.65 4.68 -14.69
CA SER A 543 -50.69 3.73 -15.09
C SER A 543 -50.08 2.37 -15.48
N GLU A 544 -50.83 1.29 -15.35
CA GLU A 544 -50.43 -0.06 -15.77
C GLU A 544 -49.99 -0.10 -17.24
N ALA A 545 -50.63 0.64 -18.11
CA ALA A 545 -50.27 0.77 -19.53
C ALA A 545 -48.90 1.42 -19.70
N LYS A 546 -48.55 2.43 -18.87
CA LYS A 546 -47.24 3.08 -18.89
C LYS A 546 -46.15 2.12 -18.36
N CYS A 547 -46.45 1.35 -17.34
CA CYS A 547 -45.55 0.33 -16.79
C CYS A 547 -45.24 -0.75 -17.83
N ASN A 548 -46.27 -1.30 -18.48
CA ASN A 548 -46.11 -2.32 -19.52
C ASN A 548 -45.32 -1.81 -20.74
N LYS A 549 -45.56 -0.55 -21.14
CA LYS A 549 -44.82 0.11 -22.22
C LYS A 549 -43.33 0.26 -21.83
N TYR A 550 -43.03 0.61 -20.57
CA TYR A 550 -41.68 0.71 -20.07
C TYR A 550 -40.98 -0.66 -20.08
N ILE A 551 -41.63 -1.70 -19.58
CA ILE A 551 -41.05 -3.07 -19.57
C ILE A 551 -40.73 -3.52 -21.00
N ALA A 552 -41.67 -3.34 -21.96
CA ALA A 552 -41.48 -3.75 -23.34
C ALA A 552 -40.35 -3.01 -24.07
N ARG A 553 -39.92 -1.86 -23.55
CA ARG A 553 -38.85 -1.02 -24.08
C ARG A 553 -37.48 -1.62 -23.91
N HIS A 554 -37.29 -2.48 -22.88
CA HIS A 554 -36.01 -3.02 -22.54
C HIS A 554 -35.76 -4.45 -23.06
N HIS A 555 -34.50 -4.79 -23.31
CA HIS A 555 -34.04 -6.13 -23.60
C HIS A 555 -33.94 -6.96 -22.30
N ASP A 556 -34.04 -8.30 -22.44
CA ASP A 556 -33.96 -9.20 -21.27
C ASP A 556 -32.66 -9.02 -20.43
N ALA A 557 -31.53 -8.72 -21.07
CA ALA A 557 -30.27 -8.48 -20.41
C ALA A 557 -30.34 -7.30 -19.43
N TYR A 558 -31.10 -6.25 -19.73
CA TYR A 558 -31.29 -5.09 -18.86
C TYR A 558 -31.80 -5.51 -17.47
N TRP A 559 -32.82 -6.38 -17.42
CA TRP A 559 -33.49 -6.78 -16.18
C TRP A 559 -32.55 -7.53 -15.22
N LEU A 560 -31.51 -8.19 -15.75
CA LEU A 560 -30.54 -8.98 -14.97
C LEU A 560 -29.26 -8.21 -14.68
N SER A 561 -28.98 -7.10 -15.38
CA SER A 561 -27.72 -6.36 -15.27
C SER A 561 -27.73 -5.25 -14.23
N TYR A 562 -28.89 -4.75 -13.86
CA TYR A 562 -29.04 -3.61 -12.95
C TYR A 562 -29.81 -3.98 -11.69
N ASP A 563 -29.44 -3.38 -10.54
CA ASP A 563 -30.19 -3.48 -9.30
C ASP A 563 -31.51 -2.70 -9.36
N ILE A 564 -32.35 -2.90 -8.38
CA ILE A 564 -33.71 -2.33 -8.36
C ILE A 564 -33.69 -0.79 -8.30
N ASP A 565 -32.78 -0.23 -7.49
CA ASP A 565 -32.67 1.23 -7.30
C ASP A 565 -32.24 1.91 -8.59
N THR A 566 -31.29 1.32 -9.32
CA THR A 566 -30.84 1.79 -10.63
C THR A 566 -31.98 1.72 -11.67
N LYS A 567 -32.77 0.65 -11.67
CA LYS A 567 -33.93 0.51 -12.58
C LYS A 567 -35.00 1.60 -12.33
N ILE A 568 -35.24 1.96 -11.06
CA ILE A 568 -36.16 3.03 -10.69
C ILE A 568 -35.63 4.39 -11.14
N LYS A 569 -34.31 4.66 -10.94
CA LYS A 569 -33.67 5.87 -11.47
C LYS A 569 -33.79 5.97 -12.98
N HIS A 570 -33.55 4.88 -13.70
CA HIS A 570 -33.72 4.84 -15.17
C HIS A 570 -35.17 5.15 -15.59
N ALA A 571 -36.15 4.66 -14.86
CA ALA A 571 -37.55 4.95 -15.14
C ALA A 571 -37.85 6.46 -14.96
N ALA A 572 -37.31 7.07 -13.90
CA ALA A 572 -37.45 8.51 -13.67
C ALA A 572 -36.73 9.34 -14.74
N LEU A 573 -35.48 9.01 -15.07
CA LEU A 573 -34.70 9.70 -16.09
C LEU A 573 -35.33 9.63 -17.48
N LEU A 574 -35.75 8.44 -17.92
CA LEU A 574 -36.39 8.26 -19.23
C LEU A 574 -37.72 8.99 -19.33
N SER A 575 -38.45 9.19 -18.23
CA SER A 575 -39.70 9.94 -18.26
C SER A 575 -39.48 11.47 -18.37
N SER A 576 -38.27 11.95 -18.07
CA SER A 576 -37.92 13.37 -18.06
C SER A 576 -37.09 13.84 -19.25
N VAL A 577 -36.72 12.93 -20.17
CA VAL A 577 -35.85 13.24 -21.34
C VAL A 577 -36.57 14.08 -22.40
N GLU A 578 -37.90 14.03 -22.50
CA GLU A 578 -38.69 14.61 -23.61
C GLU A 578 -38.39 16.10 -23.83
N ASP A 579 -37.90 16.87 -22.84
CA ASP A 579 -37.68 18.31 -22.92
C ASP A 579 -36.20 18.75 -23.14
N SER A 580 -35.17 17.91 -22.90
CA SER A 580 -33.78 18.36 -22.81
C SER A 580 -32.77 17.63 -23.70
N GLY A 581 -33.21 16.59 -24.42
CA GLY A 581 -32.33 15.77 -25.26
C GLY A 581 -31.41 14.80 -24.51
N PHE A 582 -31.08 15.04 -23.25
CA PHE A 582 -30.35 14.13 -22.37
C PHE A 582 -30.64 14.45 -20.90
N GLN A 583 -30.45 13.48 -20.04
CA GLN A 583 -30.53 13.62 -18.56
C GLN A 583 -29.31 13.04 -17.88
N ILE A 584 -28.89 13.68 -16.79
CA ILE A 584 -27.76 13.28 -15.97
C ILE A 584 -28.18 13.33 -14.52
N GLU A 585 -27.95 12.22 -13.80
CA GLU A 585 -28.05 12.16 -12.35
C GLU A 585 -26.74 11.67 -11.77
N VAL A 586 -26.21 12.36 -10.78
CA VAL A 586 -24.99 11.95 -10.05
C VAL A 586 -25.33 11.77 -8.58
N THR A 587 -25.16 10.56 -8.09
CA THR A 587 -25.40 10.17 -6.70
C THR A 587 -24.13 9.70 -6.02
N GLU A 588 -23.97 10.05 -4.73
CA GLU A 588 -22.87 9.56 -3.89
C GLU A 588 -23.24 8.21 -3.28
N ASP A 589 -22.51 7.18 -3.56
CA ASP A 589 -22.55 5.95 -2.77
C ASP A 589 -21.35 5.91 -1.80
N LYS A 590 -21.60 6.36 -0.57
CA LYS A 590 -20.60 6.41 0.49
C LYS A 590 -20.15 5.02 0.97
N LYS A 591 -20.97 3.98 0.79
CA LYS A 591 -20.65 2.61 1.19
C LYS A 591 -19.69 1.96 0.20
N GLN A 592 -19.84 2.28 -1.08
CA GLN A 592 -18.99 1.75 -2.15
C GLN A 592 -17.82 2.67 -2.48
N ASP A 593 -17.77 3.88 -1.94
CA ASP A 593 -16.74 4.87 -2.20
C ASP A 593 -16.64 5.26 -3.69
N VAL A 594 -17.80 5.44 -4.32
CA VAL A 594 -17.95 5.84 -5.73
C VAL A 594 -19.00 6.92 -5.91
N LEU A 595 -18.84 7.72 -6.96
CA LEU A 595 -19.91 8.49 -7.55
C LEU A 595 -20.58 7.65 -8.64
N GLU A 596 -21.87 7.44 -8.56
CA GLU A 596 -22.64 6.81 -9.60
C GLU A 596 -23.28 7.88 -10.48
N LEU A 597 -22.90 7.89 -11.75
CA LEU A 597 -23.44 8.75 -12.77
C LEU A 597 -24.39 7.94 -13.66
N ASN A 598 -25.66 8.25 -13.60
CA ASN A 598 -26.70 7.73 -14.49
C ASN A 598 -26.93 8.73 -15.63
N PHE A 599 -26.78 8.28 -16.86
CA PHE A 599 -26.88 9.10 -18.04
C PHE A 599 -27.87 8.50 -19.05
N THR A 600 -28.70 9.33 -19.67
CA THR A 600 -29.58 8.89 -20.73
C THR A 600 -29.71 9.97 -21.84
N CYS A 601 -29.69 9.52 -23.08
CA CYS A 601 -29.95 10.32 -24.27
C CYS A 601 -30.33 9.40 -25.45
N PRO A 602 -30.78 9.90 -26.59
CA PRO A 602 -30.81 9.13 -27.85
C PRO A 602 -29.39 8.60 -28.13
N ASP A 603 -29.27 7.29 -28.37
CA ASP A 603 -27.96 6.69 -28.62
C ASP A 603 -27.32 7.26 -29.89
N HIS A 604 -26.04 7.52 -29.80
CA HIS A 604 -25.26 7.97 -30.95
C HIS A 604 -23.85 7.39 -30.93
N PRO A 605 -23.25 7.14 -32.10
CA PRO A 605 -21.95 6.55 -32.21
C PRO A 605 -20.88 7.34 -31.43
N GLY A 606 -20.10 6.62 -30.63
CA GLY A 606 -19.00 7.18 -29.84
C GLY A 606 -19.41 7.87 -28.54
N LEU A 607 -20.65 7.71 -28.06
CA LEU A 607 -21.13 8.27 -26.80
C LEU A 607 -20.21 7.94 -25.63
N PHE A 608 -19.90 6.68 -25.42
CA PHE A 608 -19.03 6.25 -24.31
C PHE A 608 -17.63 6.90 -24.39
N SER A 609 -17.06 7.07 -25.60
CA SER A 609 -15.78 7.76 -25.73
C SER A 609 -15.87 9.24 -25.32
N ARG A 610 -16.97 9.92 -25.62
CA ARG A 610 -17.19 11.31 -25.20
C ARG A 610 -17.37 11.41 -23.69
N LEU A 611 -18.17 10.54 -23.10
CA LEU A 611 -18.40 10.49 -21.65
C LEU A 611 -17.09 10.18 -20.90
N SER A 612 -16.32 9.18 -21.34
CA SER A 612 -15.04 8.85 -20.74
C SER A 612 -14.00 9.99 -20.86
N GLY A 613 -14.03 10.70 -22.00
CA GLY A 613 -13.23 11.91 -22.20
C GLY A 613 -13.63 13.05 -21.25
N ALA A 614 -14.91 13.28 -21.06
CA ALA A 614 -15.42 14.30 -20.15
C ALA A 614 -15.07 14.00 -18.69
N CYS A 615 -15.20 12.74 -18.25
CA CYS A 615 -14.79 12.32 -16.91
C CYS A 615 -13.28 12.55 -16.68
N ALA A 616 -12.45 12.19 -17.65
CA ALA A 616 -10.99 12.40 -17.59
C ALA A 616 -10.63 13.89 -17.52
N VAL A 617 -11.30 14.76 -18.29
CA VAL A 617 -11.12 16.23 -18.24
C VAL A 617 -11.55 16.79 -16.87
N ALA A 618 -12.60 16.23 -16.27
CA ALA A 618 -13.05 16.61 -14.92
C ALA A 618 -12.10 16.07 -13.82
N GLY A 619 -11.12 15.22 -14.16
CA GLY A 619 -10.16 14.63 -13.24
C GLY A 619 -10.74 13.46 -12.42
N LEU A 620 -11.71 12.74 -12.99
CA LEU A 620 -12.31 11.55 -12.40
C LEU A 620 -11.97 10.31 -13.24
N THR A 621 -11.78 9.18 -12.57
CA THR A 621 -11.50 7.90 -13.21
C THR A 621 -12.77 7.04 -13.21
N ILE A 622 -13.13 6.50 -14.37
CA ILE A 622 -14.19 5.49 -14.49
C ILE A 622 -13.58 4.16 -14.02
N VAL A 623 -14.23 3.52 -13.04
CA VAL A 623 -13.84 2.20 -12.54
C VAL A 623 -14.76 1.10 -13.02
N ASP A 624 -15.98 1.44 -13.38
CA ASP A 624 -16.96 0.53 -13.97
C ASP A 624 -17.89 1.30 -14.88
N ALA A 625 -18.27 0.70 -15.99
CA ALA A 625 -19.26 1.23 -16.92
C ALA A 625 -20.18 0.12 -17.40
N LYS A 626 -21.48 0.31 -17.25
CA LYS A 626 -22.53 -0.53 -17.83
C LYS A 626 -23.31 0.30 -18.83
N LEU A 627 -23.36 -0.16 -20.06
CA LEU A 627 -23.96 0.53 -21.18
C LEU A 627 -25.16 -0.30 -21.68
N ALA A 628 -26.32 0.27 -21.69
CA ALA A 628 -27.50 -0.39 -22.24
C ALA A 628 -28.21 0.52 -23.27
N ILE A 629 -28.76 -0.10 -24.27
CA ILE A 629 -29.58 0.59 -25.28
C ILE A 629 -30.98 -0.01 -25.21
N THR A 630 -31.97 0.85 -25.14
CA THR A 630 -33.39 0.41 -25.24
C THR A 630 -33.74 0.02 -26.67
N LYS A 631 -34.82 -0.74 -26.87
CA LYS A 631 -35.28 -1.16 -28.19
C LYS A 631 -35.68 0.01 -29.10
N ASP A 632 -36.00 1.15 -28.51
CA ASP A 632 -36.32 2.39 -29.20
C ASP A 632 -35.13 3.37 -29.32
N GLY A 633 -33.90 2.89 -29.04
CA GLY A 633 -32.69 3.61 -29.34
C GLY A 633 -32.25 4.65 -28.28
N MET A 634 -32.65 4.52 -27.02
CA MET A 634 -32.16 5.36 -25.93
C MET A 634 -31.00 4.69 -25.22
N ALA A 635 -29.89 5.39 -25.04
CA ALA A 635 -28.80 4.97 -24.21
C ALA A 635 -29.13 5.14 -22.72
N LEU A 636 -28.76 4.15 -21.94
CA LEU A 636 -28.83 4.14 -20.46
C LEU A 636 -27.46 3.73 -19.94
N ASP A 637 -26.61 4.70 -19.64
CA ASP A 637 -25.24 4.49 -19.24
C ASP A 637 -25.11 4.75 -17.74
N VAL A 638 -24.58 3.76 -17.03
CA VAL A 638 -24.21 3.87 -15.60
C VAL A 638 -22.72 3.84 -15.50
N LEU A 639 -22.11 4.95 -15.06
CA LEU A 639 -20.68 5.06 -14.86
C LEU A 639 -20.38 5.17 -13.37
N ARG A 640 -19.48 4.32 -12.86
CA ARG A 640 -18.95 4.45 -11.49
C ARG A 640 -17.61 5.13 -11.53
N LEU A 641 -17.51 6.24 -10.79
CA LEU A 641 -16.38 7.17 -10.85
C LEU A 641 -15.68 7.24 -9.51
N GLN A 642 -14.36 7.31 -9.54
CA GLN A 642 -13.51 7.55 -8.35
C GLN A 642 -12.56 8.72 -8.58
N GLU A 643 -12.15 9.38 -7.51
CA GLU A 643 -11.09 10.38 -7.55
C GLU A 643 -9.73 9.71 -7.34
N PRO A 644 -8.79 9.79 -8.31
CA PRO A 644 -7.43 9.30 -8.09
C PRO A 644 -6.76 10.11 -6.97
N GLU A 645 -6.08 9.46 -6.02
CA GLU A 645 -5.22 10.09 -5.01
C GLU A 645 -5.92 10.80 -3.82
N ARG A 646 -7.23 10.73 -3.58
CA ARG A 646 -7.88 11.33 -2.41
C ARG A 646 -8.64 10.31 -1.56
N GLU A 647 -8.53 10.49 -0.23
CA GLU A 647 -9.26 9.71 0.77
C GLU A 647 -10.70 10.20 1.02
N ASN A 648 -11.15 11.28 0.34
CA ASN A 648 -12.45 11.88 0.55
C ASN A 648 -13.22 12.02 -0.77
N PHE A 649 -14.53 11.94 -0.68
CA PHE A 649 -15.43 12.17 -1.83
C PHE A 649 -15.17 13.52 -2.51
N PRO A 650 -15.37 13.60 -3.85
CA PRO A 650 -15.36 14.86 -4.56
C PRO A 650 -16.36 15.84 -3.95
N ASP A 651 -15.96 17.10 -3.80
CA ASP A 651 -16.87 18.12 -3.29
C ASP A 651 -18.01 18.44 -4.28
N LYS A 652 -19.10 19.05 -3.79
CA LYS A 652 -20.25 19.44 -4.63
C LYS A 652 -19.86 20.33 -5.81
N ALA A 653 -18.79 21.13 -5.69
CA ALA A 653 -18.30 21.97 -6.78
C ALA A 653 -17.69 21.12 -7.90
N ARG A 654 -17.06 19.99 -7.56
CA ARG A 654 -16.48 19.07 -8.52
C ARG A 654 -17.55 18.29 -9.28
N VAL A 655 -18.60 17.84 -8.59
CA VAL A 655 -19.78 17.21 -9.23
C VAL A 655 -20.43 18.17 -10.23
N LYS A 656 -20.65 19.45 -9.84
CA LYS A 656 -21.16 20.49 -10.77
C LYS A 656 -20.25 20.68 -11.97
N ARG A 657 -18.94 20.67 -11.77
CA ARG A 657 -17.94 20.78 -12.86
C ARG A 657 -17.99 19.57 -13.79
N LEU A 658 -18.14 18.36 -13.24
CA LEU A 658 -18.31 17.14 -14.05
C LEU A 658 -19.52 17.26 -14.97
N ILE A 659 -20.69 17.60 -14.42
CA ILE A 659 -21.94 17.76 -15.20
C ILE A 659 -21.75 18.82 -16.29
N ALA A 660 -21.23 20.00 -15.97
CA ALA A 660 -20.95 21.05 -16.94
C ALA A 660 -19.97 20.61 -18.04
N THR A 661 -18.94 19.85 -17.65
CA THR A 661 -17.95 19.31 -18.60
C THR A 661 -18.58 18.30 -19.56
N ILE A 662 -19.43 17.39 -19.04
CA ILE A 662 -20.16 16.43 -19.88
C ILE A 662 -21.05 17.18 -20.87
N GLN A 663 -21.80 18.19 -20.44
CA GLN A 663 -22.65 19.02 -21.31
C GLN A 663 -21.84 19.69 -22.43
N SER A 664 -20.72 20.35 -22.06
CA SER A 664 -19.85 21.02 -23.03
C SER A 664 -19.20 20.06 -24.03
N VAL A 665 -18.84 18.85 -23.60
CA VAL A 665 -18.28 17.82 -24.51
C VAL A 665 -19.34 17.26 -25.44
N LEU A 666 -20.56 17.04 -24.96
CA LEU A 666 -21.67 16.54 -25.79
C LEU A 666 -22.12 17.58 -26.82
N HIS A 667 -22.13 18.87 -26.46
CA HIS A 667 -22.42 19.96 -27.39
C HIS A 667 -21.24 20.28 -28.32
N GLY A 668 -20.08 19.64 -28.16
CA GLY A 668 -18.90 19.87 -29.01
C GLY A 668 -18.11 21.15 -28.70
N GLU A 669 -18.41 21.81 -27.57
CA GLU A 669 -17.73 23.04 -27.13
C GLU A 669 -16.32 22.73 -26.59
N ILE A 670 -16.14 21.54 -26.01
CA ILE A 670 -14.85 21.02 -25.50
C ILE A 670 -14.50 19.76 -26.27
N LEU A 671 -13.27 19.72 -26.79
CA LEU A 671 -12.68 18.52 -27.35
C LEU A 671 -11.76 17.89 -26.29
N PRO A 672 -12.05 16.69 -25.78
CA PRO A 672 -11.24 16.03 -24.75
C PRO A 672 -9.73 15.96 -25.06
N PRO A 673 -9.28 15.67 -26.33
CA PRO A 673 -7.85 15.60 -26.64
C PRO A 673 -7.10 16.89 -26.36
N ASP A 674 -7.72 18.05 -26.64
CA ASP A 674 -7.06 19.35 -26.46
C ASP A 674 -6.85 19.70 -25.00
N ARG A 675 -7.81 19.35 -24.15
CA ARG A 675 -7.72 19.54 -22.68
C ARG A 675 -6.82 18.54 -22.00
N LEU A 676 -6.83 17.29 -22.45
CA LEU A 676 -6.01 16.21 -21.88
C LEU A 676 -4.53 16.33 -22.26
N ALA A 677 -4.22 16.99 -23.39
CA ALA A 677 -2.84 17.26 -23.79
C ALA A 677 -2.09 18.17 -22.79
N ASP A 678 -2.81 19.00 -22.04
CA ASP A 678 -2.24 19.92 -21.05
C ASP A 678 -2.08 19.28 -19.65
N VAL A 679 -2.62 18.08 -19.44
CA VAL A 679 -2.51 17.38 -18.15
C VAL A 679 -1.14 16.72 -18.04
N PRO A 680 -0.30 17.12 -17.07
CA PRO A 680 1.05 16.57 -16.97
C PRO A 680 1.01 15.10 -16.54
N PHE A 681 1.84 14.29 -17.17
CA PHE A 681 2.12 12.93 -16.70
C PHE A 681 2.70 12.94 -15.29
N SER A 682 2.24 12.06 -14.43
CA SER A 682 2.86 11.85 -13.13
C SER A 682 4.31 11.41 -13.29
N ARG A 683 5.26 12.15 -12.67
CA ARG A 683 6.69 11.79 -12.68
C ARG A 683 6.93 10.41 -12.07
N ARG A 684 6.10 10.03 -11.09
CA ARG A 684 6.19 8.73 -10.41
C ARG A 684 5.84 7.59 -11.39
N VAL A 685 4.75 7.73 -12.15
CA VAL A 685 4.33 6.74 -13.16
C VAL A 685 5.36 6.61 -14.27
N ASN A 686 5.95 7.71 -14.72
CA ASN A 686 6.99 7.71 -15.78
C ASN A 686 8.30 6.99 -15.37
N ALA A 687 8.51 6.71 -14.08
CA ALA A 687 9.67 5.94 -13.63
C ALA A 687 9.62 4.46 -14.04
N PHE A 688 8.45 3.98 -14.45
CA PHE A 688 8.21 2.57 -14.77
C PHE A 688 8.22 2.33 -16.28
N LYS A 689 8.74 1.16 -16.66
CA LYS A 689 8.66 0.64 -18.03
C LYS A 689 7.84 -0.63 -17.99
N LEU A 690 6.61 -0.56 -18.51
CA LEU A 690 5.72 -1.70 -18.62
C LEU A 690 5.73 -2.26 -20.04
N VAL A 691 5.54 -3.57 -20.13
CA VAL A 691 5.22 -4.22 -21.41
C VAL A 691 3.73 -4.03 -21.64
N ASN A 692 3.39 -3.35 -22.71
CA ASN A 692 2.02 -3.19 -23.17
C ASN A 692 1.47 -4.54 -23.65
N ASN A 693 0.25 -4.87 -23.27
CA ASN A 693 -0.41 -6.09 -23.68
C ASN A 693 -1.84 -5.80 -24.11
N VAL A 694 -2.25 -6.44 -25.19
CA VAL A 694 -3.65 -6.48 -25.66
C VAL A 694 -3.99 -7.93 -25.90
N MET A 695 -5.02 -8.42 -25.22
CA MET A 695 -5.53 -9.77 -25.33
C MET A 695 -6.99 -9.71 -25.80
N ILE A 696 -7.34 -10.56 -26.74
CA ILE A 696 -8.72 -10.69 -27.23
C ILE A 696 -9.14 -12.13 -27.03
N ASP A 697 -10.29 -12.33 -26.39
CA ASP A 697 -10.79 -13.65 -26.03
C ASP A 697 -12.30 -13.74 -26.35
N ASN A 698 -12.72 -14.79 -27.03
CA ASN A 698 -14.10 -15.07 -27.37
C ASN A 698 -14.74 -16.15 -26.49
N ASP A 699 -13.97 -16.79 -25.61
CA ASP A 699 -14.45 -17.90 -24.81
C ASP A 699 -14.87 -17.46 -23.39
N VAL A 700 -14.40 -16.31 -22.93
CA VAL A 700 -14.61 -15.77 -21.58
C VAL A 700 -16.03 -15.22 -21.36
N SER A 701 -16.76 -14.85 -22.41
CA SER A 701 -18.13 -14.33 -22.35
C SER A 701 -19.07 -15.15 -23.24
N SER A 702 -20.30 -15.32 -22.85
CA SER A 702 -21.30 -16.03 -23.64
C SER A 702 -21.76 -15.24 -24.88
N HIS A 703 -21.70 -13.90 -24.85
CA HIS A 703 -22.33 -13.02 -25.85
C HIS A 703 -21.45 -11.87 -26.36
N SER A 704 -20.26 -11.67 -25.82
CA SER A 704 -19.37 -10.59 -26.21
C SER A 704 -17.96 -11.10 -26.50
N THR A 705 -17.22 -10.39 -27.34
CA THR A 705 -15.77 -10.53 -27.46
C THR A 705 -15.13 -9.73 -26.33
N VAL A 706 -14.26 -10.34 -25.55
CA VAL A 706 -13.57 -9.67 -24.43
C VAL A 706 -12.21 -9.16 -24.90
N VAL A 707 -11.97 -7.87 -24.73
CA VAL A 707 -10.73 -7.20 -25.09
C VAL A 707 -10.10 -6.65 -23.82
N GLU A 708 -9.00 -7.27 -23.36
CA GLU A 708 -8.23 -6.82 -22.19
C GLU A 708 -7.00 -6.06 -22.66
N VAL A 709 -6.85 -4.83 -22.14
CA VAL A 709 -5.75 -3.93 -22.49
C VAL A 709 -4.98 -3.61 -21.20
N SER A 710 -3.66 -3.81 -21.22
CA SER A 710 -2.80 -3.51 -20.07
C SER A 710 -1.60 -2.67 -20.48
N GLY A 711 -1.40 -1.54 -19.79
CA GLY A 711 -0.31 -0.62 -20.08
C GLY A 711 -0.05 0.37 -18.96
N LEU A 712 0.81 1.36 -19.23
CA LEU A 712 1.11 2.43 -18.29
C LEU A 712 -0.09 3.37 -18.15
N ASP A 713 -0.54 3.62 -16.91
CA ASP A 713 -1.68 4.51 -16.64
C ASP A 713 -1.35 5.97 -17.01
N ARG A 714 -2.34 6.64 -17.61
CA ARG A 714 -2.23 8.04 -18.01
C ARG A 714 -3.60 8.72 -18.12
N PRO A 715 -3.66 10.04 -17.91
CA PRO A 715 -4.90 10.79 -18.13
C PRO A 715 -5.46 10.55 -19.54
N GLY A 716 -6.73 10.17 -19.61
CA GLY A 716 -7.42 9.94 -20.88
C GLY A 716 -7.07 8.64 -21.61
N LEU A 717 -6.41 7.67 -20.98
CA LEU A 717 -6.13 6.37 -21.61
C LEU A 717 -7.43 5.68 -22.02
N LEU A 718 -8.39 5.54 -21.13
CA LEU A 718 -9.68 4.91 -21.38
C LEU A 718 -10.43 5.60 -22.55
N TYR A 719 -10.39 6.95 -22.60
CA TYR A 719 -10.93 7.71 -23.72
C TYR A 719 -10.27 7.31 -25.06
N ALA A 720 -8.95 7.25 -25.10
CA ALA A 720 -8.20 6.94 -26.31
C ALA A 720 -8.49 5.51 -26.81
N LEU A 721 -8.60 4.56 -25.87
CA LEU A 721 -8.95 3.17 -26.18
C LEU A 721 -10.39 3.07 -26.69
N ALA A 722 -11.36 3.66 -26.01
CA ALA A 722 -12.76 3.67 -26.41
C ALA A 722 -12.97 4.34 -27.78
N LYS A 723 -12.27 5.47 -28.04
CA LYS A 723 -12.31 6.13 -29.33
C LYS A 723 -11.74 5.27 -30.46
N THR A 724 -10.70 4.50 -30.18
CA THR A 724 -10.11 3.57 -31.17
C THR A 724 -11.06 2.44 -31.50
N LEU A 725 -11.73 1.84 -30.51
CA LEU A 725 -12.77 0.84 -30.72
C LEU A 725 -13.94 1.40 -31.56
N PHE A 726 -14.39 2.60 -31.21
CA PHE A 726 -15.40 3.31 -32.00
C PHE A 726 -14.98 3.52 -33.46
N ASN A 727 -13.76 4.02 -33.72
CA ASN A 727 -13.25 4.26 -35.09
C ASN A 727 -13.14 2.96 -35.90
N LEU A 728 -13.03 1.83 -35.22
CA LEU A 728 -13.03 0.49 -35.82
C LEU A 728 -14.46 -0.09 -35.96
N ASN A 729 -15.51 0.67 -35.76
CA ASN A 729 -16.91 0.22 -35.78
C ASN A 729 -17.12 -0.99 -34.86
N VAL A 730 -16.77 -0.81 -33.60
CA VAL A 730 -16.96 -1.78 -32.51
C VAL A 730 -17.83 -1.16 -31.46
N THR A 731 -18.88 -1.87 -31.06
CA THR A 731 -19.81 -1.45 -29.99
C THR A 731 -19.30 -1.95 -28.64
N ILE A 732 -19.18 -1.06 -27.67
CA ILE A 732 -18.83 -1.40 -26.28
C ILE A 732 -20.12 -1.61 -25.50
N VAL A 733 -20.30 -2.80 -24.91
CA VAL A 733 -21.46 -3.19 -24.10
C VAL A 733 -21.21 -2.92 -22.62
N SER A 734 -20.02 -3.27 -22.13
CA SER A 734 -19.58 -2.93 -20.78
C SER A 734 -18.07 -2.72 -20.76
N ALA A 735 -17.59 -2.00 -19.77
CA ALA A 735 -16.18 -1.78 -19.57
C ALA A 735 -15.82 -1.78 -18.08
N ARG A 736 -14.69 -2.40 -17.74
CA ARG A 736 -14.10 -2.33 -16.42
C ARG A 736 -12.70 -1.74 -16.50
N ALA A 737 -12.43 -0.74 -15.69
CA ALA A 737 -11.13 -0.09 -15.66
C ALA A 737 -10.56 -0.19 -14.24
N VAL A 738 -9.39 -0.78 -14.11
CA VAL A 738 -8.71 -0.97 -12.83
C VAL A 738 -7.28 -0.50 -12.92
N THR A 739 -6.86 0.35 -11.97
CA THR A 739 -5.47 0.80 -11.88
C THR A 739 -4.77 0.11 -10.71
N PHE A 740 -3.68 -0.60 -11.01
CA PHE A 740 -2.78 -1.23 -10.04
C PHE A 740 -1.48 -0.43 -9.99
N GLY A 741 -1.45 0.63 -9.17
CA GLY A 741 -0.30 1.52 -9.07
C GLY A 741 -0.03 2.29 -10.37
N GLU A 742 1.01 1.91 -11.12
CA GLU A 742 1.36 2.49 -12.42
C GLU A 742 0.70 1.82 -13.61
N ARG A 743 0.06 0.65 -13.41
CA ARG A 743 -0.52 -0.17 -14.47
C ARG A 743 -2.03 0.02 -14.54
N ALA A 744 -2.54 0.47 -15.67
CA ALA A 744 -3.96 0.38 -16.02
C ALA A 744 -4.25 -0.99 -16.67
N VAL A 745 -5.38 -1.57 -16.30
CA VAL A 745 -5.95 -2.77 -16.91
C VAL A 745 -7.41 -2.47 -17.23
N ASP A 746 -7.69 -2.27 -18.51
CA ASP A 746 -9.02 -1.94 -19.01
C ASP A 746 -9.56 -3.15 -19.77
N VAL A 747 -10.75 -3.62 -19.41
CA VAL A 747 -11.43 -4.76 -20.02
C VAL A 747 -12.72 -4.28 -20.65
N PHE A 748 -12.84 -4.49 -21.96
CA PHE A 748 -14.01 -4.11 -22.75
C PHE A 748 -14.75 -5.36 -23.21
N TYR A 749 -16.04 -5.40 -22.98
CA TYR A 749 -16.95 -6.37 -23.58
C TYR A 749 -17.54 -5.72 -24.83
N VAL A 750 -17.17 -6.28 -25.99
CA VAL A 750 -17.46 -5.64 -27.27
C VAL A 750 -18.22 -6.57 -28.21
N GLN A 751 -18.99 -5.95 -29.10
CA GLN A 751 -19.73 -6.62 -30.16
C GLN A 751 -19.51 -5.89 -31.48
N ASP A 752 -19.84 -6.54 -32.58
CA ASP A 752 -19.92 -5.86 -33.87
C ASP A 752 -21.22 -5.00 -33.97
N LEU A 753 -21.42 -4.33 -35.10
CA LEU A 753 -22.59 -3.48 -35.30
C LEU A 753 -23.92 -4.27 -35.38
N THR A 754 -23.87 -5.61 -35.49
CA THR A 754 -25.05 -6.48 -35.50
C THR A 754 -25.39 -7.03 -34.13
N GLY A 755 -24.57 -6.73 -33.12
CA GLY A 755 -24.74 -7.22 -31.75
C GLY A 755 -24.13 -8.60 -31.49
N GLU A 756 -23.30 -9.10 -32.40
CA GLU A 756 -22.68 -10.41 -32.32
C GLU A 756 -21.20 -10.35 -31.92
N LYS A 757 -20.65 -11.50 -31.49
CA LYS A 757 -19.19 -11.61 -31.22
C LYS A 757 -18.38 -11.36 -32.49
N ILE A 758 -17.23 -10.72 -32.33
CA ILE A 758 -16.30 -10.44 -33.43
C ILE A 758 -15.46 -11.68 -33.70
N THR A 759 -15.73 -12.38 -34.78
CA THR A 759 -15.02 -13.64 -35.15
C THR A 759 -14.07 -13.49 -36.33
N ARG A 760 -14.20 -12.42 -37.13
CA ARG A 760 -13.33 -12.16 -38.29
C ARG A 760 -11.89 -11.87 -37.86
N LYS A 761 -10.93 -12.71 -38.26
CA LYS A 761 -9.51 -12.54 -37.91
C LYS A 761 -8.94 -11.17 -38.29
N SER A 762 -9.26 -10.66 -39.50
CA SER A 762 -8.82 -9.33 -39.94
C SER A 762 -9.31 -8.20 -39.02
N LYS A 763 -10.53 -8.31 -38.50
CA LYS A 763 -11.10 -7.33 -37.57
C LYS A 763 -10.43 -7.42 -36.20
N LEU A 764 -10.22 -8.63 -35.68
CA LEU A 764 -9.52 -8.88 -34.42
C LEU A 764 -8.07 -8.33 -34.48
N THR A 765 -7.36 -8.56 -35.60
CA THR A 765 -6.01 -8.00 -35.82
C THR A 765 -6.06 -6.46 -35.84
N ALA A 766 -7.02 -5.85 -36.55
CA ALA A 766 -7.15 -4.39 -36.59
C ALA A 766 -7.45 -3.78 -35.20
N ILE A 767 -8.26 -4.45 -34.39
CA ILE A 767 -8.50 -4.05 -32.99
C ILE A 767 -7.21 -4.13 -32.17
N MET A 768 -6.49 -5.26 -32.26
CA MET A 768 -5.23 -5.47 -31.55
C MET A 768 -4.20 -4.41 -31.92
N ASP A 769 -3.96 -4.19 -33.21
CA ASP A 769 -2.99 -3.22 -33.71
C ASP A 769 -3.35 -1.79 -33.31
N GLY A 770 -4.63 -1.42 -33.47
CA GLY A 770 -5.12 -0.09 -33.09
C GLY A 770 -4.94 0.21 -31.61
N LEU A 771 -5.26 -0.73 -30.73
CA LEU A 771 -5.09 -0.57 -29.29
C LEU A 771 -3.60 -0.59 -28.86
N GLN A 772 -2.78 -1.44 -29.51
CA GLN A 772 -1.33 -1.41 -29.29
C GLN A 772 -0.69 -0.08 -29.70
N MET A 773 -1.17 0.54 -30.79
CA MET A 773 -0.72 1.89 -31.20
C MET A 773 -1.08 2.94 -30.15
N VAL A 774 -2.27 2.86 -29.55
CA VAL A 774 -2.66 3.76 -28.45
C VAL A 774 -1.72 3.60 -27.24
N LEU A 775 -1.41 2.37 -26.87
CA LEU A 775 -0.50 2.10 -25.75
C LEU A 775 0.94 2.51 -26.03
N ALA A 776 1.40 2.36 -27.30
CA ALA A 776 2.74 2.74 -27.73
C ALA A 776 2.91 4.27 -27.82
N ASN A 777 1.83 4.98 -28.16
CA ASN A 777 1.82 6.46 -28.28
C ASN A 777 1.84 7.09 -26.87
N GLN A 778 2.98 7.00 -26.19
CA GLN A 778 3.32 7.86 -25.07
C GLN A 778 3.48 9.27 -25.64
N SER A 779 2.36 10.02 -25.76
CA SER A 779 2.42 11.40 -26.19
C SER A 779 3.35 12.14 -25.23
N LYS A 780 4.56 12.43 -25.72
CA LYS A 780 5.45 13.39 -25.05
C LYS A 780 4.61 14.63 -24.86
N PRO A 781 4.50 15.21 -23.65
CA PRO A 781 3.86 16.51 -23.51
C PRO A 781 4.49 17.43 -24.54
N ARG A 782 3.65 18.16 -25.32
CA ARG A 782 4.13 19.20 -26.24
C ARG A 782 5.06 20.06 -25.40
N ARG A 783 6.37 19.96 -25.66
CA ARG A 783 7.39 20.66 -24.91
C ARG A 783 7.03 22.13 -24.86
N VAL A 784 7.03 22.69 -23.66
CA VAL A 784 7.19 24.11 -23.35
C VAL A 784 8.60 24.55 -23.81
N GLU A 785 9.01 24.25 -25.05
CA GLU A 785 10.22 24.76 -25.69
C GLU A 785 10.00 26.17 -26.26
N GLN A 786 8.74 26.53 -26.57
CA GLN A 786 8.45 27.88 -27.05
C GLN A 786 8.51 28.96 -25.96
N SER A 787 8.31 28.63 -24.68
CA SER A 787 8.39 29.62 -23.60
C SER A 787 9.82 29.91 -23.12
N LYS A 788 10.77 28.98 -23.28
CA LYS A 788 12.19 29.24 -22.99
C LYS A 788 12.89 29.99 -24.09
N GLN A 789 12.57 29.77 -25.37
CA GLN A 789 13.07 30.56 -26.49
C GLN A 789 12.50 31.98 -26.51
N ALA A 790 11.21 32.14 -26.11
CA ALA A 790 10.60 33.48 -25.97
C ALA A 790 11.16 34.26 -24.76
N LYS A 791 11.52 33.59 -23.66
CA LYS A 791 12.19 34.26 -22.53
C LYS A 791 13.66 34.52 -22.78
N SER A 792 14.39 33.64 -23.47
CA SER A 792 15.80 33.91 -23.84
C SER A 792 15.92 34.97 -24.93
N SER A 793 14.99 35.07 -25.88
CA SER A 793 14.97 36.15 -26.90
C SER A 793 14.53 37.51 -26.33
N LYS A 794 13.70 37.54 -25.26
CA LYS A 794 13.37 38.81 -24.56
C LYS A 794 14.54 39.31 -23.68
N SER A 795 15.23 38.41 -22.96
CA SER A 795 16.39 38.78 -22.15
C SER A 795 17.61 39.19 -23.05
N ALA A 796 17.78 38.53 -24.19
CA ALA A 796 18.81 38.92 -25.16
C ALA A 796 18.50 40.25 -25.90
N LYS A 797 17.22 40.59 -26.08
CA LYS A 797 16.81 41.92 -26.59
C LYS A 797 16.96 43.04 -25.55
N GLN A 798 16.67 42.75 -24.27
CA GLN A 798 16.91 43.75 -23.19
C GLN A 798 18.40 43.97 -22.90
N ALA A 799 19.22 42.90 -22.95
CA ALA A 799 20.68 43.04 -22.83
C ALA A 799 21.33 43.83 -24.02
N LYS A 800 20.79 43.71 -25.22
CA LYS A 800 21.27 44.53 -26.40
C LYS A 800 20.75 45.97 -26.39
N GLN A 801 19.68 46.29 -25.72
CA GLN A 801 19.22 47.71 -25.56
C GLN A 801 19.93 48.43 -24.40
N GLY A 802 20.40 47.69 -23.34
CA GLY A 802 21.21 48.26 -22.27
C GLY A 802 22.64 48.60 -22.66
N ILE A 803 23.21 48.00 -23.71
CA ILE A 803 24.58 48.26 -24.19
C ILE A 803 24.61 49.44 -25.22
N LYS A 804 23.48 49.96 -25.68
CA LYS A 804 23.40 51.15 -26.55
C LYS A 804 23.07 52.44 -25.81
N ALA A 805 22.92 52.37 -24.47
CA ALA A 805 22.59 53.54 -23.63
C ALA A 805 23.62 53.77 -22.50
N ALA A 806 24.83 53.20 -22.60
CA ALA A 806 25.94 53.47 -21.71
C ALA A 806 27.15 53.93 -22.57
#